data_97b0055180e84edb4585539d3707bb63
#
_entry.id   97b0055180e84edb4585539d3707bb63
#
_cell.length_a   1.000
_cell.length_b   1.000
_cell.length_c   1.000
_cell.angle_alpha   90.00
_cell.angle_beta   90.00
_cell.angle_gamma   90.00
#
_symmetry.space_group_name_H-M   'P 1'
#
loop_
_entity.id
_entity.type
_entity.pdbx_description
1 polymer ?
#
loop_
_entity_poly.entity_id
_entity_poly.type
_entity_poly.pdbx_seq_one_letter_code
_entity_poly.pdbx_strand_id
1 'polypeptide(L)'
;MKLHLPLGLLSSLIACMAAVSSPHALAETYTWLGGTDGWIHTNANWNPAPTNYANVWAGTSANIMQFSGPYGDNVQKAVKAQFNSLSLGGINVAAGASGFSVSSSDGGSRVVNFRAPGEGQATVFNIGEDFSLGSTGTAWEGVSFYANTLFQIAAGKTMNVYGALAVGEGITDPPTITVGGVGYSGTLILNSAAQTTNVTDQSVNRNRQAMTANWMVTGGATLQLNNATALGSGMVNLNGGNLKAQHDATYNNTLTVSGSSGLTVNAATQFSNVTLAAAGSLNMNGGTLGIAAAGSLTLGASGTITGNLTLGESSFLNFSNLPASGASLLNVTGTLTVNSELLLGQGTIDGVAWAEGSYDLISAGTVTGVSASSFVLGDNLLGSWSTGNGKLTLVVAQVALLEWKGGDGIWSVTAPAASPWKDDGVYNDNSGVVMGDIGGSAPQTVTIDGAVSPTIIMVQADTTDYVWDAAAGGGSLEGNGNLEKTGNAKLTINTANTNYTGKVILGGGTLEMGDDAALGAGSLSFDGGILQYGAGVTADISGQISSTSKNSIKVDTNGNAVTWASVDNYKAMAMEKSGDGTLNLGAAVYAGALTVDGGSVSIASGNVQTRFSAGVTVNAGGTLAISSAIDGMPSGNSANIVINGMSGAGRIELDNQAAKSRFYISGDNSSFTGELVASGLNNNPGSTNDARDLQFATAASMGRGTLTLNGRGFWMDAVNTADTAVMATINVLEKGTYLNGGSGKSYYFGGAFTGSGTVTTALGDAFAYLTGDMTGFHGAFTRTGNALFTWAFGNNTAATLNDGKLFGDGVVLKADGGTSLFKFSYTNDLVLMNATVGAEGALNARVEQAGTGTLVLTQDNTATGTLTITSGTVQLGNGEGTGSWVGQITGAGALIVNRAGGSPVLELNAANNYQGGTTLNG
;
A
#
# COMPACT_ATOMS: atom_id res chain seq x y z
N MET A 1 33.28 40.33 -29.00
CA MET A 1 32.34 39.27 -28.72
C MET A 1 31.39 39.73 -27.61
N LYS A 2 30.22 40.30 -27.98
CA LYS A 2 29.25 40.81 -26.99
C LYS A 2 28.27 39.68 -26.62
N LEU A 3 28.30 39.28 -25.39
CA LEU A 3 27.36 38.29 -24.86
C LEU A 3 26.04 39.02 -24.57
N HIS A 4 24.99 38.65 -25.26
CA HIS A 4 23.60 39.02 -24.96
C HIS A 4 23.04 37.97 -24.02
N LEU A 5 22.78 38.29 -22.74
CA LEU A 5 21.93 37.53 -21.88
C LEU A 5 20.46 37.97 -22.10
N PRO A 6 19.51 37.08 -22.21
CA PRO A 6 18.11 37.44 -22.33
C PRO A 6 17.54 37.95 -21.00
N LEU A 7 16.79 39.03 -21.06
CA LEU A 7 16.17 39.78 -19.96
C LEU A 7 15.07 38.99 -19.17
N GLY A 8 14.93 37.69 -19.40
CA GLY A 8 13.88 36.86 -18.76
C GLY A 8 14.28 36.23 -17.41
N LEU A 9 15.54 36.26 -17.02
CA LEU A 9 16.01 35.64 -15.76
C LEU A 9 16.09 36.60 -14.56
N LEU A 10 15.84 37.91 -14.76
CA LEU A 10 15.91 38.87 -13.67
C LEU A 10 14.56 39.12 -12.98
N SER A 11 13.44 38.70 -13.56
CA SER A 11 12.11 38.86 -12.97
C SER A 11 11.70 37.66 -12.06
N SER A 12 12.34 36.52 -12.20
CA SER A 12 12.10 35.36 -11.31
C SER A 12 12.92 35.40 -10.01
N LEU A 13 14.00 36.22 -9.95
CA LEU A 13 14.81 36.37 -8.74
C LEU A 13 14.25 37.44 -7.78
N ILE A 14 13.40 38.35 -8.25
CA ILE A 14 12.79 39.42 -7.40
C ILE A 14 11.44 39.00 -6.83
N ALA A 15 10.75 38.00 -7.45
CA ALA A 15 9.50 37.46 -6.92
C ALA A 15 9.69 36.44 -5.76
N CYS A 16 10.90 35.96 -5.53
CA CYS A 16 11.23 35.06 -4.41
C CYS A 16 11.64 35.79 -3.12
N MET A 17 11.69 37.12 -3.12
CA MET A 17 12.07 37.92 -1.93
C MET A 17 10.91 38.60 -1.21
N ALA A 18 9.67 38.27 -1.51
CA ALA A 18 8.48 38.81 -0.84
C ALA A 18 7.58 37.75 -0.20
N ALA A 19 8.09 36.55 0.10
CA ALA A 19 7.52 35.72 1.16
C ALA A 19 8.06 36.30 2.48
N VAL A 20 7.25 37.11 3.14
CA VAL A 20 7.49 37.55 4.51
C VAL A 20 7.58 36.31 5.38
N SER A 21 8.80 35.84 5.60
CA SER A 21 9.07 34.90 6.68
C SER A 21 8.76 35.65 7.98
N SER A 22 7.73 35.24 8.68
CA SER A 22 7.61 35.55 10.11
C SER A 22 8.96 35.23 10.74
N PRO A 23 9.53 36.09 11.55
CA PRO A 23 10.82 35.86 12.20
C PRO A 23 10.65 34.57 13.04
N HIS A 24 11.28 33.49 12.60
CA HIS A 24 11.43 32.31 13.45
C HIS A 24 12.31 32.77 14.61
N ALA A 25 11.79 32.71 15.81
CA ALA A 25 12.60 32.96 17.00
C ALA A 25 13.78 31.98 16.93
N LEU A 26 15.00 32.49 17.08
CA LEU A 26 16.19 31.64 17.16
C LEU A 26 15.98 30.63 18.29
N ALA A 27 16.36 29.38 18.06
CA ALA A 27 16.27 28.34 19.07
C ALA A 27 17.10 28.73 20.30
N GLU A 28 16.48 28.66 21.47
CA GLU A 28 17.16 28.98 22.74
C GLU A 28 17.69 27.68 23.38
N THR A 29 18.78 27.82 24.11
CA THR A 29 19.34 26.72 24.90
C THR A 29 18.94 26.89 26.37
N TYR A 30 18.27 25.86 26.89
CA TYR A 30 17.85 25.79 28.29
C TYR A 30 18.69 24.78 29.05
N THR A 31 19.45 25.23 30.01
CA THR A 31 20.31 24.39 30.83
C THR A 31 19.56 23.86 32.03
N TRP A 32 19.57 22.54 32.24
CA TRP A 32 19.03 21.90 33.42
C TRP A 32 19.86 22.25 34.66
N LEU A 33 19.21 22.78 35.69
CA LEU A 33 19.85 23.20 36.92
C LEU A 33 19.83 22.13 38.02
N GLY A 34 19.11 21.02 37.80
CA GLY A 34 19.00 19.96 38.77
C GLY A 34 17.86 20.14 39.76
N GLY A 35 16.63 20.02 39.29
CA GLY A 35 15.45 20.04 40.15
C GLY A 35 15.27 18.75 40.94
N THR A 36 14.62 18.84 42.10
CA THR A 36 14.32 17.67 42.93
C THR A 36 13.05 16.93 42.54
N ASP A 37 12.17 17.55 41.76
CA ASP A 37 10.90 17.00 41.29
C ASP A 37 10.96 16.26 39.94
N GLY A 38 12.05 16.44 39.18
CA GLY A 38 12.29 15.80 37.88
C GLY A 38 11.37 16.25 36.73
N TRP A 39 10.51 17.25 36.93
CA TRP A 39 9.55 17.67 35.89
C TRP A 39 10.15 18.75 34.97
N ILE A 40 10.00 18.51 33.66
CA ILE A 40 10.44 19.46 32.62
C ILE A 40 9.71 20.81 32.70
N HIS A 41 8.50 20.82 33.26
CA HIS A 41 7.65 22.00 33.35
C HIS A 41 7.89 22.86 34.60
N THR A 42 8.80 22.49 35.49
CA THR A 42 9.14 23.31 36.64
C THR A 42 10.16 24.38 36.25
N ASN A 43 9.76 25.67 36.27
CA ASN A 43 10.56 26.79 35.77
C ASN A 43 11.93 26.91 36.46
N ALA A 44 11.96 26.68 37.77
CA ALA A 44 13.19 26.77 38.55
C ALA A 44 14.26 25.74 38.18
N ASN A 45 13.87 24.69 37.40
CA ASN A 45 14.78 23.63 37.00
C ASN A 45 15.64 24.01 35.76
N TRP A 46 15.39 25.17 35.14
CA TRP A 46 16.05 25.58 33.91
C TRP A 46 16.66 26.96 33.95
N ASN A 47 17.73 27.18 33.20
CA ASN A 47 18.35 28.49 32.97
C ASN A 47 18.50 28.72 31.44
N PRO A 48 17.90 29.75 30.83
CA PRO A 48 16.98 30.68 31.51
C PRO A 48 15.68 29.95 31.92
N ALA A 49 15.03 30.48 32.98
CA ALA A 49 13.75 29.93 33.42
C ALA A 49 12.66 30.25 32.38
N PRO A 50 11.98 29.24 31.80
CA PRO A 50 10.97 29.51 30.81
C PRO A 50 9.75 30.20 31.41
N THR A 51 9.19 31.17 30.71
CA THR A 51 8.01 31.93 31.15
C THR A 51 6.71 31.17 30.91
N ASN A 52 6.70 30.28 29.92
CA ASN A 52 5.57 29.40 29.60
C ASN A 52 6.07 28.13 28.89
N TYR A 53 5.90 26.96 29.52
CA TYR A 53 6.38 25.70 28.97
C TYR A 53 5.74 25.28 27.69
N ALA A 54 4.41 25.50 27.54
CA ALA A 54 3.68 25.14 26.36
C ALA A 54 4.28 25.80 25.11
N ASN A 55 4.89 27.00 25.28
CA ASN A 55 5.53 27.69 24.19
C ASN A 55 7.00 27.28 23.99
N VAL A 56 7.65 26.72 25.01
CA VAL A 56 9.07 26.35 24.97
C VAL A 56 9.32 24.97 24.45
N TRP A 57 8.49 24.02 24.83
CA TRP A 57 8.70 22.59 24.54
C TRP A 57 7.62 21.91 23.72
N ALA A 58 6.56 22.60 23.35
CA ALA A 58 5.44 22.05 22.62
C ALA A 58 5.29 22.64 21.20
N GLY A 59 4.51 21.99 20.38
CA GLY A 59 4.16 22.49 19.04
C GLY A 59 5.31 22.46 18.07
N THR A 60 5.69 23.63 17.52
CA THR A 60 6.75 23.81 16.54
C THR A 60 8.08 24.27 17.14
N SER A 61 8.21 24.29 18.46
CA SER A 61 9.46 24.67 19.15
C SER A 61 10.63 23.81 18.72
N ALA A 62 11.81 24.41 18.61
CA ALA A 62 13.05 23.74 18.26
C ALA A 62 14.20 24.09 19.25
N ASN A 63 13.86 24.32 20.51
CA ASN A 63 14.82 24.70 21.56
C ASN A 63 15.70 23.50 21.96
N ILE A 64 16.87 23.83 22.53
CA ILE A 64 17.90 22.85 22.88
C ILE A 64 17.88 22.61 24.39
N MET A 65 17.84 21.33 24.80
CA MET A 65 18.07 20.94 26.19
C MET A 65 19.54 20.73 26.44
N GLN A 66 20.06 21.31 27.53
CA GLN A 66 21.44 21.14 27.93
C GLN A 66 21.58 20.60 29.35
N PHE A 67 22.37 19.56 29.51
CA PHE A 67 22.77 18.94 30.77
C PHE A 67 24.26 19.13 30.97
N SER A 68 24.65 19.95 31.95
CA SER A 68 26.02 20.49 32.13
C SER A 68 26.64 20.13 33.48
N GLY A 69 26.40 18.90 34.00
CA GLY A 69 26.94 18.46 35.30
C GLY A 69 28.45 18.70 35.51
N PRO A 70 29.03 18.34 36.67
CA PRO A 70 28.53 17.36 37.61
C PRO A 70 27.47 17.87 38.58
N TYR A 71 26.42 17.08 38.80
CA TYR A 71 25.38 17.40 39.78
C TYR A 71 25.56 16.54 41.03
N GLY A 72 25.19 17.08 42.21
CA GLY A 72 25.25 16.32 43.46
C GLY A 72 24.26 15.16 43.54
N ASP A 73 24.41 14.32 44.56
CA ASP A 73 23.64 13.02 44.66
C ASP A 73 22.13 13.20 44.82
N ASN A 74 21.62 14.37 45.11
CA ASN A 74 20.20 14.70 45.32
C ASN A 74 19.48 15.22 44.08
N VAL A 75 20.13 15.21 42.92
CA VAL A 75 19.52 15.73 41.67
C VAL A 75 18.73 14.65 40.95
N GLN A 76 17.49 15.00 40.60
CA GLN A 76 16.68 14.11 39.80
C GLN A 76 17.25 14.02 38.37
N LYS A 77 17.77 12.84 38.00
CA LYS A 77 18.38 12.57 36.70
C LYS A 77 17.38 12.09 35.66
N ALA A 78 16.19 11.65 36.06
CA ALA A 78 15.09 11.29 35.15
C ALA A 78 14.18 12.49 34.95
N VAL A 79 14.34 13.19 33.84
CA VAL A 79 13.51 14.35 33.46
C VAL A 79 12.24 13.85 32.81
N LYS A 80 11.08 14.22 33.35
CA LYS A 80 9.76 13.76 32.90
C LYS A 80 9.00 14.82 32.14
N ALA A 81 8.44 14.48 31.00
CA ALA A 81 7.57 15.35 30.20
C ALA A 81 6.09 14.95 30.36
N GLN A 82 5.24 15.92 30.62
CA GLN A 82 3.78 15.77 30.78
C GLN A 82 2.97 16.17 29.53
N PHE A 83 3.63 16.65 28.50
CA PHE A 83 2.95 17.12 27.28
C PHE A 83 2.58 15.97 26.35
N ASN A 84 1.55 16.15 25.55
CA ASN A 84 1.20 15.20 24.48
C ASN A 84 2.28 15.13 23.41
N SER A 85 3.05 16.21 23.22
CA SER A 85 4.22 16.24 22.35
C SER A 85 5.33 17.09 22.97
N LEU A 86 6.58 16.63 22.84
CA LEU A 86 7.79 17.34 23.18
C LEU A 86 8.53 17.68 21.89
N SER A 87 8.80 18.94 21.62
CA SER A 87 9.52 19.39 20.40
C SER A 87 10.89 19.93 20.76
N LEU A 88 11.93 19.42 20.11
CA LEU A 88 13.33 19.71 20.42
C LEU A 88 14.13 20.02 19.16
N GLY A 89 14.99 21.04 19.24
CA GLY A 89 16.05 21.34 18.28
C GLY A 89 17.34 20.58 18.53
N GLY A 90 17.49 19.95 19.70
CA GLY A 90 18.65 19.16 20.06
C GLY A 90 18.75 18.88 21.56
N ILE A 91 19.71 18.03 21.91
CA ILE A 91 20.07 17.72 23.31
C ILE A 91 21.59 17.76 23.42
N ASN A 92 22.10 18.52 24.41
CA ASN A 92 23.51 18.55 24.76
C ASN A 92 23.71 17.92 26.13
N VAL A 93 24.50 16.87 26.22
CA VAL A 93 24.90 16.22 27.47
C VAL A 93 26.40 16.38 27.60
N ALA A 94 26.86 17.22 28.54
CA ALA A 94 28.27 17.46 28.74
C ALA A 94 29.01 16.26 29.37
N ALA A 95 30.31 16.17 29.15
CA ALA A 95 31.15 15.20 29.84
C ALA A 95 31.03 15.37 31.37
N GLY A 96 30.85 14.28 32.10
CA GLY A 96 30.59 14.29 33.55
C GLY A 96 29.11 14.41 33.95
N ALA A 97 28.19 14.70 33.02
CA ALA A 97 26.74 14.73 33.26
C ALA A 97 26.12 13.34 33.10
N SER A 98 26.56 12.37 33.89
CA SER A 98 26.16 10.96 33.75
C SER A 98 24.78 10.61 34.28
N GLY A 99 24.09 9.64 33.65
CA GLY A 99 22.85 9.00 34.12
C GLY A 99 21.58 9.79 33.85
N PHE A 100 21.62 10.80 32.99
CA PHE A 100 20.43 11.56 32.60
C PHE A 100 19.57 10.81 31.59
N SER A 101 18.26 10.99 31.75
CA SER A 101 17.26 10.52 30.78
C SER A 101 16.12 11.52 30.64
N VAL A 102 15.49 11.56 29.47
CA VAL A 102 14.23 12.29 29.23
C VAL A 102 13.17 11.27 28.88
N SER A 103 12.12 11.17 29.67
CA SER A 103 11.06 10.16 29.48
C SER A 103 9.66 10.76 29.48
N SER A 104 8.68 10.02 28.95
CA SER A 104 7.27 10.37 29.14
C SER A 104 6.86 10.14 30.61
N SER A 105 5.89 10.94 31.12
CA SER A 105 5.31 10.68 32.44
C SER A 105 4.24 9.60 32.34
N ASP A 106 4.21 8.68 33.30
CA ASP A 106 3.07 7.83 33.66
C ASP A 106 2.44 6.94 32.56
N GLY A 107 3.22 6.45 31.59
CA GLY A 107 2.75 5.51 30.60
C GLY A 107 1.69 6.06 29.61
N GLY A 108 1.49 7.38 29.58
CA GLY A 108 0.62 8.03 28.59
C GLY A 108 1.28 8.10 27.22
N SER A 109 0.49 7.93 26.19
CA SER A 109 0.87 8.00 24.78
C SER A 109 1.42 9.40 24.45
N ARG A 110 2.74 9.52 24.27
CA ARG A 110 3.42 10.81 24.05
C ARG A 110 4.47 10.71 22.95
N VAL A 111 4.68 11.80 22.21
CA VAL A 111 5.62 11.85 21.09
C VAL A 111 6.73 12.88 21.33
N VAL A 112 7.91 12.58 20.79
CA VAL A 112 9.01 13.53 20.67
C VAL A 112 9.21 13.90 19.22
N ASN A 113 9.28 15.21 18.94
CA ASN A 113 9.47 15.77 17.61
C ASN A 113 10.84 16.43 17.53
N PHE A 114 11.69 15.98 16.62
CA PHE A 114 12.98 16.59 16.34
C PHE A 114 12.84 17.57 15.18
N ARG A 115 13.04 18.85 15.49
CA ARG A 115 12.85 19.97 14.56
C ARG A 115 14.14 20.74 14.41
N ALA A 116 14.43 21.20 13.19
CA ALA A 116 15.59 22.04 12.95
C ALA A 116 15.51 23.32 13.79
N PRO A 117 16.60 23.75 14.46
CA PRO A 117 16.64 25.00 15.22
C PRO A 117 16.60 26.26 14.34
N GLY A 118 16.81 26.12 13.03
CA GLY A 118 16.71 27.17 12.02
C GLY A 118 16.60 26.57 10.62
N GLU A 119 16.24 27.39 9.62
CA GLU A 119 16.13 26.96 8.24
C GLU A 119 17.45 26.40 7.71
N GLY A 120 17.41 25.21 7.09
CA GLY A 120 18.58 24.51 6.58
C GLY A 120 19.51 23.91 7.65
N GLN A 121 19.17 24.04 8.94
CA GLN A 121 19.96 23.46 10.04
C GLN A 121 19.47 22.02 10.34
N ALA A 122 20.36 21.25 10.98
CA ALA A 122 20.01 19.91 11.49
C ALA A 122 19.66 20.00 12.99
N THR A 123 18.82 19.06 13.43
CA THR A 123 18.70 18.77 14.87
C THR A 123 19.99 18.11 15.34
N VAL A 124 20.61 18.59 16.43
CA VAL A 124 21.89 18.07 16.88
C VAL A 124 21.82 17.53 18.30
N PHE A 125 22.33 16.32 18.46
CA PHE A 125 22.52 15.64 19.75
C PHE A 125 24.03 15.55 20.04
N ASN A 126 24.52 16.30 21.03
CA ASN A 126 25.88 16.21 21.50
C ASN A 126 25.89 15.45 22.82
N ILE A 127 26.30 14.20 22.79
CA ILE A 127 26.18 13.27 23.91
C ILE A 127 27.59 12.95 24.45
N GLY A 128 28.00 13.65 25.49
CA GLY A 128 29.28 13.46 26.15
C GLY A 128 29.29 12.38 27.22
N GLU A 129 28.12 11.89 27.64
CA GLU A 129 27.92 10.82 28.63
C GLU A 129 26.77 9.93 28.20
N ASP A 130 26.63 8.76 28.86
CA ASP A 130 25.50 7.86 28.59
C ASP A 130 24.16 8.56 28.87
N PHE A 131 23.26 8.46 27.88
CA PHE A 131 21.97 9.15 27.87
C PHE A 131 20.85 8.26 27.36
N SER A 132 19.63 8.48 27.86
CA SER A 132 18.45 7.74 27.39
C SER A 132 17.29 8.66 27.09
N LEU A 133 16.71 8.51 25.90
CA LEU A 133 15.44 9.09 25.51
C LEU A 133 14.35 8.01 25.69
N GLY A 134 13.65 8.05 26.84
CA GLY A 134 12.75 6.99 27.28
C GLY A 134 13.47 5.85 28.01
N SER A 135 12.67 4.83 28.38
CA SER A 135 13.13 3.57 28.98
C SER A 135 12.14 2.44 28.63
N THR A 136 12.43 1.21 29.04
CA THR A 136 11.54 0.06 28.81
C THR A 136 10.15 0.20 29.45
N GLY A 137 10.03 0.96 30.55
CA GLY A 137 8.76 1.21 31.23
C GLY A 137 8.12 2.55 30.91
N THR A 138 8.87 3.49 30.34
CA THR A 138 8.43 4.85 29.98
C THR A 138 8.90 5.24 28.58
N ALA A 139 8.69 4.33 27.62
CA ALA A 139 8.98 4.57 26.21
C ALA A 139 8.06 5.67 25.65
N TRP A 140 8.57 6.41 24.69
CA TRP A 140 7.77 7.33 23.88
C TRP A 140 6.89 6.51 22.92
N GLU A 141 5.66 6.95 22.71
CA GLU A 141 4.80 6.35 21.67
C GLU A 141 5.39 6.55 20.28
N GLY A 142 6.04 7.71 20.05
CA GLY A 142 6.73 8.03 18.82
C GLY A 142 7.85 9.01 18.99
N VAL A 143 8.87 8.86 18.14
CA VAL A 143 9.99 9.76 17.96
C VAL A 143 10.01 10.16 16.51
N SER A 144 9.64 11.42 16.20
CA SER A 144 9.42 11.90 14.84
C SER A 144 10.53 12.86 14.40
N PHE A 145 11.07 12.61 13.21
CA PHE A 145 12.12 13.44 12.59
C PHE A 145 11.48 14.39 11.57
N TYR A 146 11.56 15.69 11.85
CA TYR A 146 11.08 16.76 10.96
C TYR A 146 12.21 17.42 10.16
N ALA A 147 13.46 17.06 10.45
CA ALA A 147 14.65 17.62 9.82
C ALA A 147 15.79 16.60 9.83
N ASN A 148 16.84 16.87 9.04
CA ASN A 148 18.09 16.17 9.17
C ASN A 148 18.53 16.18 10.63
N THR A 149 19.02 15.05 11.11
CA THR A 149 19.38 14.88 12.53
C THR A 149 20.78 14.32 12.64
N LEU A 150 21.58 14.90 13.53
CA LEU A 150 22.97 14.51 13.77
C LEU A 150 23.15 14.05 15.23
N PHE A 151 23.51 12.78 15.41
CA PHE A 151 23.87 12.18 16.69
C PHE A 151 25.40 12.15 16.85
N GLN A 152 25.93 13.06 17.61
CA GLN A 152 27.36 13.18 17.99
C GLN A 152 27.55 12.57 19.37
N ILE A 153 27.91 11.32 19.45
CA ILE A 153 28.06 10.56 20.69
C ILE A 153 29.55 10.33 20.94
N ALA A 154 30.03 10.74 22.10
CA ALA A 154 31.43 10.61 22.46
C ALA A 154 31.90 9.16 22.47
N ALA A 155 33.18 8.94 22.20
CA ALA A 155 33.79 7.60 22.20
C ALA A 155 33.49 6.84 23.49
N GLY A 156 33.07 5.59 23.39
CA GLY A 156 32.72 4.74 24.52
C GLY A 156 31.41 5.10 25.23
N LYS A 157 30.67 6.09 24.75
CA LYS A 157 29.34 6.47 25.30
C LYS A 157 28.21 5.95 24.46
N THR A 158 27.01 5.85 25.08
CA THR A 158 25.81 5.34 24.45
C THR A 158 24.64 6.32 24.58
N MET A 159 23.84 6.39 23.53
CA MET A 159 22.52 6.98 23.58
C MET A 159 21.46 5.93 23.24
N ASN A 160 20.52 5.72 24.16
CA ASN A 160 19.39 4.83 23.96
C ASN A 160 18.14 5.61 23.54
N VAL A 161 17.41 5.11 22.53
CA VAL A 161 16.13 5.65 22.10
C VAL A 161 15.06 4.60 22.27
N TYR A 162 14.03 4.90 23.07
CA TYR A 162 12.84 4.10 23.31
C TYR A 162 11.62 4.84 22.80
N GLY A 163 11.06 4.39 21.69
CA GLY A 163 9.89 4.96 21.04
C GLY A 163 9.85 4.59 19.57
N ALA A 164 8.66 4.45 18.98
CA ALA A 164 8.51 4.12 17.57
C ALA A 164 9.05 5.28 16.71
N LEU A 165 10.07 5.00 15.91
CA LEU A 165 10.67 6.00 15.02
C LEU A 165 9.74 6.30 13.84
N ALA A 166 9.60 7.58 13.48
CA ALA A 166 8.74 8.04 12.41
C ALA A 166 9.34 9.28 11.72
N VAL A 167 8.85 9.59 10.53
CA VAL A 167 9.05 10.90 9.91
C VAL A 167 7.90 11.83 10.31
N GLY A 168 8.19 13.11 10.49
CA GLY A 168 7.20 14.12 10.86
C GLY A 168 6.15 14.32 9.77
N GLU A 169 4.94 14.72 10.17
CA GLU A 169 3.86 15.04 9.23
C GLU A 169 4.25 16.16 8.27
N GLY A 170 3.87 16.00 6.99
CA GLY A 170 4.12 17.00 5.94
C GLY A 170 5.54 17.00 5.38
N ILE A 171 6.41 16.09 5.82
CA ILE A 171 7.75 15.93 5.25
C ILE A 171 7.66 15.10 3.97
N THR A 172 7.95 15.70 2.84
CA THR A 172 7.97 15.07 1.51
C THR A 172 9.30 14.44 1.17
N ASP A 173 10.40 15.11 1.57
CA ASP A 173 11.76 14.63 1.35
C ASP A 173 12.26 13.92 2.61
N PRO A 174 12.61 12.62 2.52
CA PRO A 174 13.07 11.87 3.68
C PRO A 174 14.30 12.51 4.33
N PRO A 175 14.28 12.82 5.63
CA PRO A 175 15.43 13.40 6.29
C PRO A 175 16.59 12.41 6.37
N THR A 176 17.81 12.91 6.45
CA THR A 176 18.99 12.09 6.74
C THR A 176 19.31 12.14 8.23
N ILE A 177 19.45 10.95 8.81
CA ILE A 177 19.87 10.78 10.20
C ILE A 177 21.32 10.32 10.20
N THR A 178 22.20 11.16 10.66
CA THR A 178 23.65 10.90 10.74
C THR A 178 24.04 10.48 12.16
N VAL A 179 24.74 9.38 12.28
CA VAL A 179 25.32 8.88 13.54
C VAL A 179 26.83 8.95 13.44
N GLY A 180 27.44 9.73 14.33
CA GLY A 180 28.88 9.92 14.37
C GLY A 180 29.36 11.22 13.74
N GLY A 181 30.61 11.23 13.33
CA GLY A 181 31.35 12.38 12.80
C GLY A 181 32.79 12.38 13.29
N VAL A 182 33.58 13.41 12.90
CA VAL A 182 34.97 13.51 13.34
C VAL A 182 35.03 13.67 14.87
N GLY A 183 35.66 12.70 15.55
CA GLY A 183 35.75 12.69 17.01
C GLY A 183 34.57 12.07 17.77
N TYR A 184 33.52 11.59 17.06
CA TYR A 184 32.32 11.02 17.67
C TYR A 184 32.11 9.58 17.21
N SER A 185 32.61 8.61 17.99
CA SER A 185 32.58 7.18 17.68
C SER A 185 31.74 6.36 18.68
N GLY A 186 30.82 7.01 19.42
CA GLY A 186 29.94 6.34 20.36
C GLY A 186 28.81 5.56 19.68
N THR A 187 27.90 5.02 20.49
CA THR A 187 26.83 4.13 20.03
C THR A 187 25.45 4.75 20.18
N LEU A 188 24.68 4.78 19.09
CA LEU A 188 23.23 5.02 19.12
C LEU A 188 22.51 3.67 19.13
N ILE A 189 21.62 3.44 20.10
CA ILE A 189 20.84 2.21 20.26
C ILE A 189 19.38 2.50 20.03
N LEU A 190 18.77 1.83 19.03
CA LEU A 190 17.36 1.90 18.73
C LEU A 190 16.64 0.69 19.34
N ASN A 191 15.82 0.94 20.37
CA ASN A 191 15.18 -0.10 21.17
C ASN A 191 13.75 -0.45 20.71
N SER A 192 13.15 0.31 19.80
CA SER A 192 11.76 0.16 19.37
C SER A 192 11.65 -0.03 17.86
N ALA A 193 10.53 -0.60 17.43
CA ALA A 193 10.18 -0.70 16.02
C ALA A 193 10.00 0.69 15.39
N ALA A 194 10.30 0.82 14.10
CA ALA A 194 9.93 1.99 13.30
C ALA A 194 8.42 1.97 12.97
N GLN A 195 7.87 3.15 12.74
CA GLN A 195 6.52 3.29 12.22
C GLN A 195 6.50 2.83 10.76
N THR A 196 5.64 1.87 10.43
CA THR A 196 5.53 1.29 9.07
C THR A 196 4.42 1.91 8.23
N THR A 197 3.46 2.57 8.86
CA THR A 197 2.32 3.23 8.21
C THR A 197 2.13 4.63 8.78
N ASN A 198 1.43 5.49 8.05
CA ASN A 198 1.07 6.80 8.55
C ASN A 198 0.02 6.66 9.67
N VAL A 199 0.22 7.38 10.76
CA VAL A 199 -0.72 7.48 11.87
C VAL A 199 -1.28 8.88 11.92
N THR A 200 -2.60 9.01 11.86
CA THR A 200 -3.31 10.28 11.97
C THR A 200 -4.15 10.25 13.25
N ASP A 201 -3.72 10.94 14.27
CA ASP A 201 -4.47 11.12 15.51
C ASP A 201 -4.62 12.61 15.80
N GLN A 202 -5.68 13.21 15.24
CA GLN A 202 -5.96 14.64 15.38
C GLN A 202 -6.35 15.05 16.80
N SER A 203 -6.83 14.11 17.63
CA SER A 203 -7.31 14.43 18.98
C SER A 203 -6.20 14.89 19.91
N VAL A 204 -4.93 14.59 19.58
CA VAL A 204 -3.77 14.84 20.44
C VAL A 204 -2.52 15.34 19.68
N ASN A 205 -2.70 15.75 18.42
CA ASN A 205 -1.61 16.27 17.56
C ASN A 205 -0.44 15.28 17.40
N ARG A 206 -0.75 13.99 17.15
CA ARG A 206 0.21 12.88 17.07
C ARG A 206 0.39 12.33 15.65
N ASN A 207 0.19 13.16 14.64
CA ASN A 207 0.35 12.72 13.26
C ASN A 207 1.80 12.35 12.98
N ARG A 208 2.01 11.13 12.48
CA ARG A 208 3.33 10.56 12.15
C ARG A 208 3.26 9.85 10.83
N GLN A 209 4.29 10.00 10.02
CA GLN A 209 4.45 9.24 8.78
C GLN A 209 5.29 7.98 9.03
N ALA A 210 5.21 7.04 8.10
CA ALA A 210 6.10 5.89 8.10
C ALA A 210 7.57 6.35 8.15
N MET A 211 8.44 5.56 8.78
CA MET A 211 9.86 5.87 8.91
C MET A 211 10.57 5.62 7.57
N THR A 212 10.75 6.67 6.79
CA THR A 212 11.42 6.67 5.48
C THR A 212 12.79 7.37 5.49
N ALA A 213 13.24 7.85 6.66
CA ALA A 213 14.51 8.56 6.80
C ALA A 213 15.70 7.71 6.37
N ASN A 214 16.69 8.37 5.74
CA ASN A 214 17.96 7.73 5.39
C ASN A 214 18.93 7.78 6.57
N TRP A 215 19.69 6.71 6.73
CA TRP A 215 20.71 6.60 7.79
C TRP A 215 22.10 6.74 7.22
N MET A 216 22.94 7.54 7.88
CA MET A 216 24.37 7.62 7.61
C MET A 216 25.16 7.34 8.89
N VAL A 217 26.03 6.34 8.86
CA VAL A 217 26.89 6.02 10.01
C VAL A 217 28.34 6.25 9.61
N THR A 218 29.03 7.09 10.37
CA THR A 218 30.36 7.59 10.01
C THR A 218 31.26 7.76 11.21
N GLY A 219 32.55 8.00 10.98
CA GLY A 219 33.52 8.35 12.04
C GLY A 219 33.76 7.27 13.08
N GLY A 220 33.58 5.98 12.73
CA GLY A 220 33.71 4.86 13.66
C GLY A 220 32.55 4.69 14.63
N ALA A 221 31.48 5.51 14.53
CA ALA A 221 30.29 5.38 15.36
C ALA A 221 29.53 4.09 15.08
N THR A 222 28.74 3.66 16.04
CA THR A 222 27.90 2.45 15.93
C THR A 222 26.43 2.79 15.99
N LEU A 223 25.66 2.30 15.01
CA LEU A 223 24.20 2.22 15.06
C LEU A 223 23.81 0.81 15.47
N GLN A 224 23.22 0.64 16.65
CA GLN A 224 22.77 -0.65 17.15
C GLN A 224 21.27 -0.76 17.09
N LEU A 225 20.77 -1.86 16.52
CA LEU A 225 19.35 -2.19 16.37
C LEU A 225 18.97 -3.29 17.35
N ASN A 226 18.17 -2.94 18.33
CA ASN A 226 17.57 -3.90 19.26
C ASN A 226 16.15 -4.33 18.83
N ASN A 227 15.69 -3.87 17.67
CA ASN A 227 14.44 -4.27 17.05
C ASN A 227 14.64 -4.45 15.54
N ALA A 228 14.05 -5.50 14.99
CA ALA A 228 14.21 -5.90 13.58
C ALA A 228 13.73 -4.85 12.56
N THR A 229 12.78 -4.01 12.93
CA THR A 229 12.18 -3.00 12.04
C THR A 229 12.61 -1.56 12.37
N ALA A 230 13.60 -1.37 13.25
CA ALA A 230 13.99 -0.06 13.75
C ALA A 230 14.47 0.95 12.69
N LEU A 231 14.99 0.46 11.56
CA LEU A 231 15.49 1.32 10.47
C LEU A 231 14.37 1.99 9.65
N GLY A 232 13.17 1.44 9.64
CA GLY A 232 12.13 1.83 8.69
C GLY A 232 12.47 1.37 7.27
N SER A 233 12.15 2.18 6.25
CA SER A 233 12.35 1.83 4.83
C SER A 233 13.43 2.66 4.11
N GLY A 234 14.08 3.63 4.77
CA GLY A 234 15.12 4.46 4.16
C GLY A 234 16.42 3.71 3.89
N MET A 235 17.31 4.30 3.12
CA MET A 235 18.64 3.73 2.83
C MET A 235 19.56 3.81 4.06
N VAL A 236 20.51 2.88 4.14
CA VAL A 236 21.56 2.88 5.17
C VAL A 236 22.92 3.01 4.48
N ASN A 237 23.66 4.05 4.81
CA ASN A 237 25.01 4.28 4.30
C ASN A 237 26.03 4.15 5.44
N LEU A 238 26.93 3.21 5.31
CA LEU A 238 28.09 3.05 6.20
C LEU A 238 29.31 3.70 5.53
N ASN A 239 29.74 4.81 6.06
CA ASN A 239 30.95 5.53 5.62
C ASN A 239 31.98 5.60 6.75
N GLY A 240 32.65 4.49 6.99
CA GLY A 240 33.57 4.37 8.13
C GLY A 240 32.88 4.25 9.47
N GLY A 241 31.63 3.81 9.52
CA GLY A 241 30.88 3.54 10.73
C GLY A 241 30.48 2.06 10.84
N ASN A 242 29.77 1.70 11.91
CA ASN A 242 29.40 0.34 12.22
C ASN A 242 27.89 0.20 12.36
N LEU A 243 27.34 -0.88 11.80
CA LEU A 243 25.96 -1.32 12.04
C LEU A 243 25.95 -2.61 12.86
N LYS A 244 25.16 -2.65 13.94
CA LYS A 244 25.02 -3.83 14.78
C LYS A 244 23.54 -4.21 14.87
N ALA A 245 23.12 -5.25 14.18
CA ALA A 245 21.78 -5.79 14.20
C ALA A 245 21.72 -7.02 15.10
N GLN A 246 20.86 -7.00 16.15
CA GLN A 246 20.79 -8.05 17.16
C GLN A 246 19.59 -8.98 17.00
N HIS A 247 18.92 -8.92 15.84
CA HIS A 247 17.77 -9.76 15.52
C HIS A 247 17.95 -10.44 14.18
N ASP A 248 17.43 -11.65 14.07
CA ASP A 248 17.27 -12.33 12.80
C ASP A 248 16.17 -11.61 12.00
N ALA A 249 16.55 -11.02 10.89
CA ALA A 249 15.65 -10.24 10.05
C ALA A 249 16.15 -10.15 8.61
N THR A 250 15.24 -9.97 7.66
CA THR A 250 15.55 -9.50 6.33
C THR A 250 15.30 -7.99 6.26
N TYR A 251 16.37 -7.23 6.06
CA TYR A 251 16.30 -5.79 5.90
C TYR A 251 16.11 -5.43 4.43
N ASN A 252 14.97 -4.82 4.11
CA ASN A 252 14.66 -4.35 2.75
C ASN A 252 15.34 -3.00 2.42
N ASN A 253 16.03 -2.42 3.39
CA ASN A 253 16.84 -1.22 3.22
C ASN A 253 17.99 -1.50 2.25
N THR A 254 18.27 -0.56 1.34
CA THR A 254 19.53 -0.59 0.59
C THR A 254 20.68 -0.25 1.54
N LEU A 255 21.61 -1.19 1.73
CA LEU A 255 22.83 -0.98 2.49
C LEU A 255 23.97 -0.59 1.55
N THR A 256 24.47 0.64 1.68
CA THR A 256 25.64 1.11 0.92
C THR A 256 26.86 1.19 1.82
N VAL A 257 27.98 0.63 1.37
CA VAL A 257 29.26 0.68 2.07
C VAL A 257 30.24 1.50 1.24
N SER A 258 30.64 2.65 1.72
CA SER A 258 31.51 3.59 1.00
C SER A 258 32.84 3.88 1.70
N GLY A 259 33.17 3.16 2.75
CA GLY A 259 34.43 3.30 3.49
C GLY A 259 34.76 2.03 4.22
N SER A 260 35.76 2.06 5.10
CA SER A 260 36.11 0.95 5.99
C SER A 260 35.10 0.87 7.11
N SER A 261 34.15 -0.06 7.04
CA SER A 261 32.99 -0.14 7.93
C SER A 261 32.87 -1.52 8.58
N GLY A 262 32.14 -1.57 9.71
CA GLY A 262 31.84 -2.82 10.42
C GLY A 262 30.39 -3.20 10.34
N LEU A 263 30.11 -4.51 10.26
CA LEU A 263 28.76 -5.05 10.35
C LEU A 263 28.77 -6.24 11.30
N THR A 264 27.94 -6.20 12.32
CA THR A 264 27.71 -7.32 13.23
C THR A 264 26.26 -7.71 13.19
N VAL A 265 25.96 -8.92 12.76
CA VAL A 265 24.59 -9.42 12.58
C VAL A 265 24.44 -10.82 13.16
N ASN A 266 23.20 -11.22 13.44
CA ASN A 266 22.87 -12.60 13.74
C ASN A 266 22.97 -13.48 12.49
N ALA A 267 23.05 -14.80 12.69
CA ALA A 267 23.30 -15.76 11.61
C ALA A 267 22.25 -15.78 10.51
N ALA A 268 20.97 -15.52 10.84
CA ALA A 268 19.87 -15.50 9.88
C ALA A 268 19.54 -14.08 9.37
N THR A 269 20.34 -13.07 9.70
CA THR A 269 20.12 -11.69 9.22
C THR A 269 20.57 -11.56 7.77
N GLN A 270 19.70 -10.99 6.93
CA GLN A 270 19.94 -10.78 5.50
C GLN A 270 19.57 -9.34 5.10
N PHE A 271 20.12 -8.90 3.96
CA PHE A 271 19.80 -7.61 3.33
C PHE A 271 19.29 -7.88 1.91
N SER A 272 18.23 -7.20 1.51
CA SER A 272 17.70 -7.31 0.14
C SER A 272 18.64 -6.68 -0.89
N ASN A 273 19.24 -5.53 -0.57
CA ASN A 273 20.13 -4.83 -1.50
C ASN A 273 21.37 -4.33 -0.77
N VAL A 274 22.54 -4.70 -1.30
CA VAL A 274 23.84 -4.24 -0.78
C VAL A 274 24.65 -3.66 -1.91
N THR A 275 25.23 -2.47 -1.71
CA THR A 275 26.17 -1.83 -2.61
C THR A 275 27.51 -1.66 -1.91
N LEU A 276 28.54 -2.28 -2.43
CA LEU A 276 29.93 -1.99 -2.07
C LEU A 276 30.47 -0.97 -3.07
N ALA A 277 30.59 0.26 -2.65
CA ALA A 277 31.19 1.31 -3.48
C ALA A 277 32.68 1.00 -3.78
N ALA A 278 33.27 1.71 -4.74
CA ALA A 278 34.69 1.53 -5.05
C ALA A 278 35.55 1.66 -3.80
N ALA A 279 36.44 0.66 -3.59
CA ALA A 279 37.28 0.51 -2.40
C ALA A 279 36.50 0.40 -1.07
N GLY A 280 35.21 0.13 -1.10
CA GLY A 280 34.40 -0.15 0.09
C GLY A 280 34.89 -1.44 0.77
N SER A 281 35.09 -1.38 2.09
CA SER A 281 35.46 -2.56 2.87
C SER A 281 34.50 -2.76 4.03
N LEU A 282 34.06 -4.00 4.22
CA LEU A 282 33.11 -4.39 5.25
C LEU A 282 33.70 -5.48 6.14
N ASN A 283 33.89 -5.15 7.41
CA ASN A 283 34.34 -6.12 8.40
C ASN A 283 33.13 -6.77 9.09
N MET A 284 32.95 -8.07 8.90
CA MET A 284 31.85 -8.87 9.47
C MET A 284 32.13 -9.38 10.88
N ASN A 285 33.26 -9.03 11.48
CA ASN A 285 33.68 -9.54 12.79
C ASN A 285 33.58 -11.06 12.92
N GLY A 286 33.93 -11.80 11.84
CA GLY A 286 33.86 -13.26 11.75
C GLY A 286 32.48 -13.80 11.36
N GLY A 287 31.48 -12.94 11.19
CA GLY A 287 30.13 -13.31 10.74
C GLY A 287 29.97 -13.43 9.23
N THR A 288 28.74 -13.52 8.80
CA THR A 288 28.32 -13.68 7.40
C THR A 288 27.47 -12.51 6.94
N LEU A 289 27.81 -11.88 5.82
CA LEU A 289 26.87 -11.00 5.10
C LEU A 289 25.93 -11.88 4.28
N GLY A 290 24.64 -11.85 4.60
CA GLY A 290 23.57 -12.50 3.83
C GLY A 290 22.90 -11.53 2.86
N ILE A 291 22.84 -11.89 1.57
CA ILE A 291 21.94 -11.27 0.59
C ILE A 291 20.69 -12.13 0.53
N ALA A 292 19.51 -11.52 0.68
CA ALA A 292 18.25 -12.24 0.65
C ALA A 292 17.98 -12.88 -0.72
N ALA A 293 17.06 -13.83 -0.76
CA ALA A 293 16.57 -14.37 -2.03
C ALA A 293 16.03 -13.23 -2.91
N ALA A 294 16.30 -13.28 -4.21
CA ALA A 294 16.03 -12.21 -5.17
C ALA A 294 16.61 -10.81 -4.81
N GLY A 295 17.49 -10.76 -3.83
CA GLY A 295 18.21 -9.56 -3.46
C GLY A 295 19.33 -9.21 -4.42
N SER A 296 19.98 -8.06 -4.24
CA SER A 296 21.08 -7.62 -5.11
C SER A 296 22.36 -7.30 -4.35
N LEU A 297 23.48 -7.71 -4.93
CA LEU A 297 24.83 -7.26 -4.55
C LEU A 297 25.42 -6.46 -5.70
N THR A 298 25.63 -5.16 -5.48
CA THR A 298 26.27 -4.27 -6.45
C THR A 298 27.73 -4.05 -6.08
N LEU A 299 28.62 -4.33 -7.02
CA LEU A 299 30.07 -4.24 -6.83
C LEU A 299 30.64 -2.98 -7.49
N GLY A 300 31.32 -2.16 -6.70
CA GLY A 300 32.30 -1.24 -7.22
C GLY A 300 33.63 -1.92 -7.49
N ALA A 301 34.64 -1.17 -7.92
CA ALA A 301 35.98 -1.71 -8.13
C ALA A 301 36.68 -1.98 -6.79
N SER A 302 37.35 -3.15 -6.65
CA SER A 302 38.24 -3.48 -5.53
C SER A 302 37.59 -3.51 -4.12
N GLY A 303 36.37 -4.02 -4.00
CA GLY A 303 35.70 -4.20 -2.71
C GLY A 303 36.29 -5.32 -1.86
N THR A 304 36.13 -5.25 -0.53
CA THR A 304 36.56 -6.29 0.39
C THR A 304 35.51 -6.60 1.45
N ILE A 305 35.24 -7.89 1.69
CA ILE A 305 34.47 -8.38 2.84
C ILE A 305 35.38 -9.23 3.70
N THR A 306 35.64 -8.78 4.93
CA THR A 306 36.38 -9.59 5.93
C THR A 306 35.36 -10.40 6.71
N GLY A 307 35.20 -11.67 6.33
CA GLY A 307 34.17 -12.61 6.81
C GLY A 307 33.61 -13.44 5.68
N ASN A 308 32.43 -13.98 5.85
CA ASN A 308 31.74 -14.77 4.85
C ASN A 308 30.68 -13.95 4.09
N LEU A 309 30.32 -14.42 2.88
CA LEU A 309 29.27 -13.89 2.05
C LEU A 309 28.34 -15.02 1.62
N THR A 310 27.03 -14.84 1.82
CA THR A 310 26.00 -15.73 1.29
C THR A 310 25.14 -14.96 0.31
N LEU A 311 25.03 -15.44 -0.92
CA LEU A 311 24.08 -14.97 -1.93
C LEU A 311 22.86 -15.88 -1.90
N GLY A 312 21.69 -15.32 -1.63
CA GLY A 312 20.41 -16.02 -1.57
C GLY A 312 20.00 -16.56 -2.93
N GLU A 313 18.97 -17.36 -2.95
CA GLU A 313 18.41 -17.95 -4.17
C GLU A 313 18.05 -16.86 -5.18
N SER A 314 18.44 -17.04 -6.43
CA SER A 314 18.18 -16.11 -7.54
C SER A 314 18.57 -14.66 -7.24
N SER A 315 19.62 -14.45 -6.45
CA SER A 315 20.12 -13.10 -6.18
C SER A 315 20.87 -12.53 -7.39
N PHE A 316 20.86 -11.18 -7.49
CA PHE A 316 21.51 -10.47 -8.58
C PHE A 316 22.91 -10.00 -8.21
N LEU A 317 23.86 -10.23 -9.10
CA LEU A 317 25.19 -9.62 -9.06
C LEU A 317 25.24 -8.46 -10.08
N ASN A 318 25.53 -7.25 -9.60
CA ASN A 318 25.60 -6.05 -10.40
C ASN A 318 27.02 -5.48 -10.40
N PHE A 319 27.49 -5.04 -11.55
CA PHE A 319 28.74 -4.30 -11.72
C PHE A 319 28.74 -3.54 -13.06
N SER A 320 29.56 -2.51 -13.17
CA SER A 320 29.61 -1.66 -14.36
C SER A 320 30.83 -1.93 -15.26
N ASN A 321 31.85 -2.63 -14.74
CA ASN A 321 33.07 -2.90 -15.49
C ASN A 321 33.54 -4.32 -15.20
N LEU A 322 34.15 -4.94 -16.20
CA LEU A 322 34.84 -6.23 -16.06
C LEU A 322 36.11 -6.07 -15.24
N PRO A 323 36.49 -7.07 -14.42
CA PRO A 323 37.75 -7.03 -13.70
C PRO A 323 38.93 -7.08 -14.69
N ALA A 324 40.03 -6.43 -14.33
CA ALA A 324 41.28 -6.58 -15.06
C ALA A 324 41.80 -8.03 -14.93
N SER A 325 42.59 -8.47 -15.90
CA SER A 325 43.16 -9.80 -15.89
C SER A 325 43.90 -10.11 -14.57
N GLY A 326 43.51 -11.19 -13.92
CA GLY A 326 44.06 -11.64 -12.62
C GLY A 326 43.55 -10.88 -11.39
N ALA A 327 42.66 -9.90 -11.54
CA ALA A 327 42.01 -9.19 -10.43
C ALA A 327 40.56 -9.66 -10.24
N SER A 328 40.01 -9.43 -9.08
CA SER A 328 38.58 -9.62 -8.80
C SER A 328 37.93 -8.31 -8.37
N LEU A 329 36.63 -8.15 -8.63
CA LEU A 329 35.86 -6.98 -8.20
C LEU A 329 35.61 -6.99 -6.68
N LEU A 330 35.53 -8.16 -6.09
CA LEU A 330 35.31 -8.37 -4.66
C LEU A 330 36.27 -9.42 -4.10
N ASN A 331 36.86 -9.15 -2.95
CA ASN A 331 37.61 -10.10 -2.15
C ASN A 331 36.87 -10.47 -0.86
N VAL A 332 36.50 -11.73 -0.68
CA VAL A 332 35.88 -12.29 0.52
C VAL A 332 36.92 -13.13 1.25
N THR A 333 37.28 -12.75 2.48
CA THR A 333 38.36 -13.49 3.17
C THR A 333 37.93 -14.87 3.66
N GLY A 334 36.66 -15.12 3.84
CA GLY A 334 36.02 -16.37 4.27
C GLY A 334 35.41 -17.16 3.11
N THR A 335 34.26 -17.76 3.38
CA THR A 335 33.48 -18.55 2.42
C THR A 335 32.46 -17.68 1.67
N LEU A 336 32.43 -17.85 0.34
CA LEU A 336 31.33 -17.45 -0.51
C LEU A 336 30.39 -18.64 -0.70
N THR A 337 29.13 -18.50 -0.28
CA THR A 337 28.06 -19.45 -0.54
C THR A 337 27.07 -18.87 -1.51
N VAL A 338 26.73 -19.56 -2.60
CA VAL A 338 25.68 -19.19 -3.54
C VAL A 338 24.57 -20.24 -3.43
N ASN A 339 23.39 -19.82 -2.99
CA ASN A 339 22.25 -20.72 -2.82
C ASN A 339 21.48 -20.81 -4.13
N SER A 340 21.78 -21.86 -4.93
CA SER A 340 21.20 -22.18 -6.23
C SER A 340 21.63 -21.25 -7.40
N GLU A 341 20.73 -20.52 -8.03
CA GLU A 341 21.02 -19.71 -9.20
C GLU A 341 21.56 -18.31 -8.82
N LEU A 342 22.59 -17.84 -9.53
CA LEU A 342 23.10 -16.48 -9.47
C LEU A 342 22.83 -15.78 -10.80
N LEU A 343 22.26 -14.60 -10.75
CA LEU A 343 21.85 -13.82 -11.92
C LEU A 343 22.71 -12.57 -12.07
N LEU A 344 22.83 -12.09 -13.31
CA LEU A 344 23.33 -10.73 -13.57
C LEU A 344 22.15 -9.76 -13.68
N GLY A 345 22.28 -8.59 -13.07
CA GLY A 345 21.26 -7.55 -13.24
C GLY A 345 21.25 -6.99 -14.67
N GLN A 346 20.09 -6.55 -15.15
CA GLN A 346 19.93 -6.05 -16.53
C GLN A 346 20.88 -4.90 -16.85
N GLY A 347 21.06 -3.96 -15.93
CA GLY A 347 22.02 -2.86 -16.12
C GLY A 347 23.48 -3.33 -16.25
N THR A 348 23.82 -4.51 -15.70
CA THR A 348 25.10 -5.15 -15.91
C THR A 348 25.16 -5.80 -17.29
N ILE A 349 24.12 -6.53 -17.69
CA ILE A 349 24.07 -7.19 -19.00
C ILE A 349 24.17 -6.15 -20.12
N ASP A 350 23.38 -5.09 -20.05
CA ASP A 350 23.28 -4.05 -21.09
C ASP A 350 24.42 -3.01 -21.01
N GLY A 351 25.01 -2.83 -19.85
CA GLY A 351 26.01 -1.78 -19.58
C GLY A 351 27.47 -2.21 -19.71
N VAL A 352 27.75 -3.51 -19.77
CA VAL A 352 29.11 -4.04 -19.85
C VAL A 352 29.43 -4.44 -21.30
N ALA A 353 30.57 -4.02 -21.80
CA ALA A 353 31.08 -4.48 -23.11
C ALA A 353 31.66 -5.90 -22.96
N TRP A 354 30.85 -6.88 -23.33
CA TRP A 354 31.20 -8.29 -23.23
C TRP A 354 32.19 -8.71 -24.32
N ALA A 355 33.12 -9.58 -23.96
CA ALA A 355 34.01 -10.26 -24.90
C ALA A 355 34.18 -11.70 -24.43
N GLU A 356 34.48 -12.59 -25.37
CA GLU A 356 34.85 -13.98 -25.07
C GLU A 356 36.03 -14.04 -24.07
N GLY A 357 35.89 -14.83 -23.02
CA GLY A 357 36.91 -14.95 -21.99
C GLY A 357 36.39 -15.42 -20.65
N SER A 358 37.28 -15.38 -19.66
CA SER A 358 36.97 -15.75 -18.27
C SER A 358 37.32 -14.60 -17.36
N TYR A 359 36.30 -14.20 -16.54
CA TYR A 359 36.35 -13.02 -15.68
C TYR A 359 36.19 -13.44 -14.21
N ASP A 360 37.21 -13.29 -13.41
CA ASP A 360 37.16 -13.58 -11.97
C ASP A 360 36.44 -12.47 -11.24
N LEU A 361 35.15 -12.62 -10.92
CA LEU A 361 34.35 -11.56 -10.31
C LEU A 361 34.59 -11.48 -8.81
N ILE A 362 34.56 -12.60 -8.10
CA ILE A 362 34.74 -12.65 -6.65
C ILE A 362 35.84 -13.67 -6.32
N SER A 363 36.84 -13.25 -5.53
CA SER A 363 37.78 -14.16 -4.87
C SER A 363 37.31 -14.43 -3.44
N ALA A 364 37.42 -15.69 -2.98
CA ALA A 364 37.08 -16.10 -1.63
C ALA A 364 38.00 -17.19 -1.10
N GLY A 365 38.05 -17.41 0.21
CA GLY A 365 38.74 -18.55 0.77
C GLY A 365 38.20 -19.88 0.25
N THR A 366 36.88 -19.99 0.13
CA THR A 366 36.15 -21.12 -0.46
C THR A 366 34.92 -20.62 -1.18
N VAL A 367 34.53 -21.23 -2.31
CA VAL A 367 33.28 -20.96 -3.05
C VAL A 367 32.47 -22.25 -3.10
N THR A 368 31.17 -22.17 -2.78
CA THR A 368 30.24 -23.30 -2.74
C THR A 368 28.89 -22.93 -3.35
N GLY A 369 28.20 -23.93 -3.90
CA GLY A 369 26.76 -23.84 -4.23
C GLY A 369 26.39 -23.21 -5.56
N VAL A 370 27.32 -22.98 -6.47
CA VAL A 370 27.02 -22.37 -7.78
C VAL A 370 26.42 -23.40 -8.74
N SER A 371 25.25 -23.07 -9.34
CA SER A 371 24.68 -23.86 -10.44
C SER A 371 25.36 -23.53 -11.77
N ALA A 372 25.47 -24.51 -12.65
CA ALA A 372 26.09 -24.37 -13.97
C ALA A 372 25.13 -23.83 -15.03
N SER A 373 24.20 -22.93 -14.67
CA SER A 373 23.26 -22.34 -15.63
C SER A 373 23.99 -21.39 -16.59
N SER A 374 23.63 -21.46 -17.87
CA SER A 374 24.06 -20.51 -18.89
C SER A 374 22.99 -19.45 -19.10
N PHE A 375 23.40 -18.23 -19.43
CA PHE A 375 22.51 -17.10 -19.66
C PHE A 375 23.05 -16.21 -20.81
N VAL A 376 22.17 -15.47 -21.45
CA VAL A 376 22.55 -14.64 -22.61
C VAL A 376 23.12 -13.30 -22.13
N LEU A 377 24.21 -12.88 -22.78
CA LEU A 377 24.87 -11.59 -22.57
C LEU A 377 24.69 -10.63 -23.74
N GLY A 378 24.04 -11.07 -24.84
CA GLY A 378 23.89 -10.35 -26.11
C GLY A 378 24.87 -10.84 -27.19
N ASP A 379 24.64 -10.45 -28.43
CA ASP A 379 25.54 -10.67 -29.60
C ASP A 379 26.10 -12.11 -29.72
N ASN A 380 25.28 -13.14 -29.52
CA ASN A 380 25.69 -14.56 -29.56
C ASN A 380 26.69 -14.96 -28.47
N LEU A 381 26.73 -14.22 -27.39
CA LEU A 381 27.57 -14.56 -26.23
C LEU A 381 26.75 -15.18 -25.11
N LEU A 382 27.19 -16.30 -24.61
CA LEU A 382 26.65 -16.93 -23.40
C LEU A 382 27.58 -16.71 -22.22
N GLY A 383 27.00 -16.31 -21.11
CA GLY A 383 27.63 -16.34 -19.81
C GLY A 383 27.34 -17.66 -19.09
N SER A 384 28.34 -18.19 -18.39
CA SER A 384 28.14 -19.28 -17.45
C SER A 384 28.99 -19.09 -16.21
N TRP A 385 28.56 -19.67 -15.09
CA TRP A 385 29.32 -19.58 -13.86
C TRP A 385 30.31 -20.75 -13.76
N SER A 386 31.50 -20.44 -13.30
CA SER A 386 32.51 -21.43 -12.96
C SER A 386 33.09 -21.13 -11.58
N THR A 387 33.43 -22.18 -10.86
CA THR A 387 34.09 -22.08 -9.55
C THR A 387 35.35 -22.91 -9.53
N GLY A 388 36.45 -22.37 -9.03
CA GLY A 388 37.73 -23.06 -8.90
C GLY A 388 38.75 -22.17 -8.20
N ASN A 389 39.68 -22.75 -7.48
CA ASN A 389 40.78 -22.04 -6.80
C ASN A 389 40.30 -20.87 -5.91
N GLY A 390 39.12 -21.00 -5.25
CA GLY A 390 38.54 -19.94 -4.41
C GLY A 390 37.99 -18.74 -5.21
N LYS A 391 37.60 -18.96 -6.44
CA LYS A 391 37.05 -17.90 -7.29
C LYS A 391 35.65 -18.23 -7.80
N LEU A 392 34.81 -17.23 -7.92
CA LEU A 392 33.60 -17.21 -8.73
C LEU A 392 33.95 -16.48 -10.04
N THR A 393 33.96 -17.25 -11.12
CA THR A 393 34.37 -16.81 -12.45
C THR A 393 33.15 -16.81 -13.38
N LEU A 394 32.98 -15.74 -14.12
CA LEU A 394 32.05 -15.66 -15.26
C LEU A 394 32.82 -16.07 -16.51
N VAL A 395 32.39 -17.13 -17.17
CA VAL A 395 32.93 -17.59 -18.45
C VAL A 395 32.01 -17.10 -19.55
N VAL A 396 32.53 -16.33 -20.49
CA VAL A 396 31.82 -15.82 -21.66
C VAL A 396 32.32 -16.57 -22.89
N ALA A 397 31.41 -17.23 -23.58
CA ALA A 397 31.73 -18.02 -24.78
C ALA A 397 30.76 -17.65 -25.93
N GLN A 398 31.30 -17.70 -27.16
CA GLN A 398 30.46 -17.53 -28.34
C GLN A 398 29.71 -18.83 -28.67
N VAL A 399 28.44 -18.72 -29.06
CA VAL A 399 27.57 -19.82 -29.46
C VAL A 399 27.26 -19.75 -30.93
N ALA A 400 27.39 -20.85 -31.65
CA ALA A 400 26.92 -20.97 -33.01
C ALA A 400 25.37 -21.01 -33.00
N LEU A 401 24.73 -20.04 -33.64
CA LEU A 401 23.29 -19.96 -33.76
C LEU A 401 22.81 -20.47 -35.10
N LEU A 402 21.77 -21.29 -35.09
CA LEU A 402 21.02 -21.72 -36.25
C LEU A 402 19.76 -20.84 -36.40
N GLU A 403 19.64 -20.10 -37.49
CA GLU A 403 18.50 -19.24 -37.71
C GLU A 403 17.45 -19.97 -38.59
N TRP A 404 16.18 -19.93 -38.13
CA TRP A 404 15.07 -20.49 -38.89
C TRP A 404 14.90 -19.73 -40.22
N LYS A 405 14.89 -20.48 -41.36
CA LYS A 405 14.82 -19.83 -42.66
C LYS A 405 13.45 -19.43 -43.13
N GLY A 406 12.40 -19.90 -42.47
CA GLY A 406 11.00 -19.61 -42.74
C GLY A 406 10.23 -20.76 -43.39
N GLY A 407 8.91 -20.63 -43.36
CA GLY A 407 7.96 -21.68 -43.75
C GLY A 407 7.77 -22.73 -42.64
N ASP A 408 6.82 -23.62 -42.90
CA ASP A 408 6.66 -24.80 -42.08
C ASP A 408 7.87 -25.72 -42.22
N GLY A 409 8.32 -26.31 -41.13
CA GLY A 409 9.51 -27.18 -41.20
C GLY A 409 9.65 -28.10 -39.99
N ILE A 410 10.62 -29.02 -40.10
CA ILE A 410 10.88 -30.03 -39.06
C ILE A 410 12.16 -29.67 -38.32
N TRP A 411 12.03 -29.55 -37.01
CA TRP A 411 13.16 -29.40 -36.09
C TRP A 411 13.46 -30.76 -35.44
N SER A 412 14.56 -31.35 -35.80
CA SER A 412 14.98 -32.69 -35.38
C SER A 412 16.49 -32.82 -35.35
N VAL A 413 17.00 -33.67 -34.47
CA VAL A 413 18.41 -34.10 -34.50
C VAL A 413 18.71 -35.00 -35.70
N THR A 414 17.73 -35.66 -36.27
CA THR A 414 17.82 -36.37 -37.53
C THR A 414 17.60 -35.40 -38.68
N ALA A 415 18.65 -35.16 -39.50
CA ALA A 415 18.56 -34.18 -40.57
C ALA A 415 17.35 -34.47 -41.48
N PRO A 416 16.40 -33.52 -41.60
CA PRO A 416 15.23 -33.69 -42.50
C PRO A 416 15.69 -33.56 -43.95
N ALA A 417 14.86 -34.06 -44.89
CA ALA A 417 15.18 -34.04 -46.31
C ALA A 417 15.41 -32.64 -46.87
N ALA A 418 14.85 -31.60 -46.22
CA ALA A 418 15.13 -30.20 -46.46
C ALA A 418 15.43 -29.52 -45.13
N SER A 419 16.60 -28.92 -45.02
CA SER A 419 16.96 -28.20 -43.79
C SER A 419 16.01 -27.02 -43.58
N PRO A 420 15.44 -26.82 -42.38
CA PRO A 420 14.65 -25.63 -42.06
C PRO A 420 15.52 -24.43 -41.63
N TRP A 421 16.82 -24.62 -41.55
CA TRP A 421 17.79 -23.62 -41.09
C TRP A 421 18.41 -22.85 -42.28
N LYS A 422 18.72 -21.58 -42.08
CA LYS A 422 19.46 -20.78 -43.07
C LYS A 422 20.79 -21.48 -43.40
N ASP A 423 21.22 -21.24 -44.63
CA ASP A 423 22.48 -21.81 -45.19
C ASP A 423 22.57 -23.34 -45.10
N ASP A 424 21.36 -23.98 -45.10
CA ASP A 424 21.21 -25.44 -44.98
C ASP A 424 21.92 -26.03 -43.73
N GLY A 425 21.97 -25.25 -42.64
CA GLY A 425 22.53 -25.68 -41.34
C GLY A 425 21.93 -27.02 -40.87
N VAL A 426 22.66 -27.74 -40.10
CA VAL A 426 22.22 -29.00 -39.49
C VAL A 426 22.10 -28.81 -37.97
N TYR A 427 20.93 -29.07 -37.41
CA TYR A 427 20.71 -29.02 -36.00
C TYR A 427 21.39 -30.22 -35.30
N ASN A 428 22.06 -29.94 -34.20
CA ASN A 428 22.55 -30.92 -33.25
C ASN A 428 22.17 -30.43 -31.86
N ASP A 429 22.01 -31.34 -30.93
CA ASP A 429 21.85 -30.97 -29.52
C ASP A 429 23.03 -30.08 -29.08
N ASN A 430 22.77 -29.14 -28.22
CA ASN A 430 23.67 -28.05 -27.82
C ASN A 430 23.91 -26.96 -28.89
N SER A 431 23.19 -26.93 -30.02
CA SER A 431 23.13 -25.76 -30.90
C SER A 431 22.25 -24.70 -30.27
N GLY A 432 22.55 -23.41 -30.46
CA GLY A 432 21.61 -22.33 -30.22
C GLY A 432 20.67 -22.17 -31.43
N VAL A 433 19.43 -21.81 -31.23
CA VAL A 433 18.45 -21.56 -32.30
C VAL A 433 17.79 -20.20 -32.20
N VAL A 434 17.55 -19.57 -33.35
CA VAL A 434 16.91 -18.26 -33.45
C VAL A 434 15.72 -18.32 -34.40
N MET A 435 14.58 -17.78 -33.97
CA MET A 435 13.37 -17.62 -34.77
C MET A 435 13.02 -16.14 -34.84
N GLY A 436 13.26 -15.50 -35.94
CA GLY A 436 13.01 -14.09 -36.22
C GLY A 436 11.89 -13.88 -37.24
N ASP A 437 11.70 -12.63 -37.68
CA ASP A 437 10.76 -12.30 -38.74
C ASP A 437 11.24 -12.80 -40.11
N ILE A 438 10.37 -13.52 -40.80
CA ILE A 438 10.69 -14.16 -42.08
C ILE A 438 9.80 -13.70 -43.25
N GLY A 439 8.97 -12.68 -42.98
CA GLY A 439 8.01 -12.14 -43.98
C GLY A 439 6.78 -13.04 -44.13
N GLY A 440 5.64 -12.45 -44.18
CA GLY A 440 4.34 -13.11 -44.25
C GLY A 440 3.52 -12.94 -42.96
N SER A 441 2.20 -13.04 -43.06
CA SER A 441 1.25 -12.85 -41.97
C SER A 441 0.65 -14.14 -41.44
N ALA A 442 1.00 -15.29 -42.01
CA ALA A 442 0.51 -16.60 -41.52
C ALA A 442 1.43 -17.17 -40.46
N PRO A 443 0.90 -17.77 -39.40
CA PRO A 443 1.68 -18.52 -38.43
C PRO A 443 2.57 -19.57 -39.11
N GLN A 444 3.79 -19.75 -38.60
CA GLN A 444 4.73 -20.74 -39.09
C GLN A 444 4.74 -21.95 -38.17
N THR A 445 4.54 -23.13 -38.71
CA THR A 445 4.55 -24.37 -37.92
C THR A 445 5.94 -24.97 -37.87
N VAL A 446 6.47 -25.08 -36.68
CA VAL A 446 7.71 -25.81 -36.38
C VAL A 446 7.33 -27.18 -35.82
N THR A 447 7.48 -28.21 -36.62
CA THR A 447 7.20 -29.59 -36.17
C THR A 447 8.45 -30.14 -35.48
N ILE A 448 8.37 -30.34 -34.18
CA ILE A 448 9.43 -30.97 -33.41
C ILE A 448 9.31 -32.48 -33.55
N ASP A 449 10.35 -33.14 -34.08
CA ASP A 449 10.38 -34.58 -34.34
C ASP A 449 11.48 -35.24 -33.47
N GLY A 450 11.00 -35.99 -32.47
CA GLY A 450 11.81 -36.53 -31.40
C GLY A 450 12.19 -35.51 -30.33
N ALA A 451 13.11 -35.87 -29.45
CA ALA A 451 13.64 -34.97 -28.43
C ALA A 451 14.70 -34.04 -29.00
N VAL A 452 14.65 -32.75 -28.69
CA VAL A 452 15.65 -31.75 -29.05
C VAL A 452 16.13 -30.99 -27.79
N SER A 453 17.44 -30.87 -27.63
CA SER A 453 18.08 -30.25 -26.46
C SER A 453 18.98 -29.07 -26.86
N PRO A 454 18.41 -27.92 -27.25
CA PRO A 454 19.15 -26.74 -27.63
C PRO A 454 19.85 -26.09 -26.43
N THR A 455 20.99 -25.42 -26.63
CA THR A 455 21.68 -24.67 -25.58
C THR A 455 20.92 -23.39 -25.24
N ILE A 456 20.29 -22.77 -26.23
CA ILE A 456 19.45 -21.58 -26.11
C ILE A 456 18.44 -21.54 -27.24
N ILE A 457 17.28 -21.02 -26.96
CA ILE A 457 16.24 -20.74 -27.94
C ILE A 457 15.84 -19.28 -27.87
N MET A 458 15.98 -18.55 -28.95
CA MET A 458 15.58 -17.14 -29.05
C MET A 458 14.43 -17.00 -30.04
N VAL A 459 13.24 -16.61 -29.58
CA VAL A 459 12.10 -16.28 -30.43
C VAL A 459 11.91 -14.78 -30.40
N GLN A 460 12.40 -14.11 -31.43
CA GLN A 460 12.55 -12.65 -31.50
C GLN A 460 11.64 -11.99 -32.52
N ALA A 461 10.71 -12.77 -33.10
CA ALA A 461 9.81 -12.28 -34.14
C ALA A 461 8.85 -11.21 -33.61
N ASP A 462 8.70 -10.11 -34.33
CA ASP A 462 7.75 -9.03 -34.05
C ASP A 462 6.44 -9.20 -34.81
N THR A 463 6.45 -9.85 -35.97
CA THR A 463 5.33 -9.96 -36.89
C THR A 463 4.99 -11.37 -37.32
N THR A 464 5.89 -12.34 -37.11
CA THR A 464 5.70 -13.75 -37.49
C THR A 464 5.35 -14.59 -36.27
N ASP A 465 4.14 -15.08 -36.22
CA ASP A 465 3.72 -16.03 -35.19
C ASP A 465 4.31 -17.43 -35.44
N TYR A 466 4.72 -18.09 -34.38
CA TYR A 466 5.20 -19.47 -34.44
C TYR A 466 4.33 -20.42 -33.65
N VAL A 467 4.13 -21.61 -34.19
CA VAL A 467 3.42 -22.72 -33.54
C VAL A 467 4.34 -23.91 -33.50
N TRP A 468 4.64 -24.42 -32.32
CA TRP A 468 5.45 -25.61 -32.12
C TRP A 468 4.54 -26.80 -31.88
N ASP A 469 4.53 -27.74 -32.82
CA ASP A 469 3.75 -28.96 -32.76
C ASP A 469 4.69 -30.18 -32.66
N ALA A 470 4.22 -31.26 -32.03
CA ALA A 470 4.91 -32.53 -32.04
C ALA A 470 4.64 -33.26 -33.38
N ALA A 471 5.67 -33.92 -33.92
CA ALA A 471 5.48 -34.87 -35.03
C ALA A 471 4.57 -36.02 -34.65
N ALA A 472 4.02 -36.73 -35.62
CA ALA A 472 3.15 -37.91 -35.40
C ALA A 472 3.84 -39.00 -34.56
N GLY A 473 5.17 -39.06 -34.55
CA GLY A 473 5.97 -39.95 -33.73
C GLY A 473 6.27 -39.44 -32.31
N GLY A 474 5.80 -38.25 -31.98
CA GLY A 474 6.13 -37.50 -30.78
C GLY A 474 7.29 -36.50 -30.99
N GLY A 475 7.31 -35.46 -30.22
CA GLY A 475 8.35 -34.43 -30.24
C GLY A 475 8.29 -33.57 -29.00
N SER A 476 9.45 -33.22 -28.44
CA SER A 476 9.53 -32.42 -27.21
C SER A 476 10.82 -31.62 -27.12
N LEU A 477 10.79 -30.51 -26.39
CA LEU A 477 11.98 -29.89 -25.87
C LEU A 477 12.46 -30.68 -24.66
N GLU A 478 13.79 -30.80 -24.54
CA GLU A 478 14.46 -31.37 -23.40
C GLU A 478 15.67 -30.52 -22.99
N GLY A 479 16.36 -30.92 -21.92
CA GLY A 479 17.56 -30.24 -21.46
C GLY A 479 17.28 -28.97 -20.67
N ASN A 480 18.32 -28.14 -20.53
CA ASN A 480 18.33 -26.95 -19.65
C ASN A 480 18.64 -25.63 -20.36
N GLY A 481 18.67 -25.63 -21.70
CA GLY A 481 18.87 -24.40 -22.47
C GLY A 481 17.70 -23.44 -22.29
N ASN A 482 17.97 -22.14 -22.18
CA ASN A 482 16.91 -21.16 -21.95
C ASN A 482 16.05 -20.94 -23.18
N LEU A 483 14.76 -20.68 -22.98
CA LEU A 483 13.83 -20.15 -23.99
C LEU A 483 13.62 -18.66 -23.72
N GLU A 484 14.04 -17.82 -24.66
CA GLU A 484 13.82 -16.38 -24.62
C GLU A 484 12.81 -15.95 -25.69
N LYS A 485 11.64 -15.55 -25.27
CA LYS A 485 10.59 -14.98 -26.12
C LYS A 485 10.57 -13.47 -25.96
N THR A 486 11.12 -12.72 -26.93
CA THR A 486 11.29 -11.26 -26.83
C THR A 486 10.46 -10.45 -27.83
N GLY A 487 10.33 -10.87 -29.08
CA GLY A 487 9.56 -10.13 -30.10
C GLY A 487 8.07 -10.04 -29.79
N ASN A 488 7.35 -9.13 -30.46
CA ASN A 488 5.93 -8.84 -30.22
C ASN A 488 4.97 -9.91 -30.74
N ALA A 489 5.41 -10.77 -31.67
CA ALA A 489 4.60 -11.85 -32.23
C ALA A 489 4.32 -12.94 -31.18
N LYS A 490 3.38 -13.83 -31.52
CA LYS A 490 2.96 -14.91 -30.64
C LYS A 490 3.81 -16.18 -30.88
N LEU A 491 4.14 -16.87 -29.79
CA LEU A 491 4.64 -18.24 -29.82
C LEU A 491 3.62 -19.15 -29.13
N THR A 492 3.11 -20.14 -29.86
CA THR A 492 2.25 -21.20 -29.29
C THR A 492 3.06 -22.48 -29.16
N ILE A 493 3.06 -23.11 -27.98
CA ILE A 493 3.76 -24.36 -27.71
C ILE A 493 2.74 -25.44 -27.40
N ASN A 494 2.49 -26.31 -28.37
CA ASN A 494 1.57 -27.46 -28.27
C ASN A 494 2.28 -28.76 -27.85
N THR A 495 3.62 -28.71 -27.69
CA THR A 495 4.40 -29.88 -27.29
C THR A 495 4.41 -30.04 -25.77
N ALA A 496 4.27 -31.28 -25.27
CA ALA A 496 4.46 -31.61 -23.87
C ALA A 496 5.96 -31.76 -23.57
N ASN A 497 6.57 -30.81 -22.88
CA ASN A 497 8.02 -30.68 -22.68
C ASN A 497 8.45 -31.13 -21.26
N THR A 498 8.00 -32.28 -20.81
CA THR A 498 8.15 -32.75 -19.41
C THR A 498 9.61 -32.89 -18.94
N ASN A 499 10.55 -33.06 -19.85
CA ASN A 499 11.99 -33.19 -19.56
C ASN A 499 12.76 -31.87 -19.80
N TYR A 500 12.06 -30.80 -20.15
CA TYR A 500 12.66 -29.49 -20.31
C TYR A 500 12.74 -28.78 -18.95
N THR A 501 13.96 -28.39 -18.56
CA THR A 501 14.25 -27.72 -17.29
C THR A 501 14.87 -26.34 -17.48
N GLY A 502 14.99 -25.90 -18.75
CA GLY A 502 15.52 -24.58 -19.09
C GLY A 502 14.60 -23.46 -18.59
N LYS A 503 15.20 -22.32 -18.32
CA LYS A 503 14.47 -21.12 -17.91
C LYS A 503 13.69 -20.57 -19.10
N VAL A 504 12.43 -20.21 -18.88
CA VAL A 504 11.60 -19.48 -19.84
C VAL A 504 11.63 -18.00 -19.48
N ILE A 505 12.07 -17.15 -20.39
CA ILE A 505 12.14 -15.70 -20.24
C ILE A 505 11.14 -15.07 -21.21
N LEU A 506 10.09 -14.50 -20.66
CA LEU A 506 9.01 -13.88 -21.43
C LEU A 506 9.22 -12.37 -21.48
N GLY A 507 10.02 -11.92 -22.43
CA GLY A 507 10.43 -10.53 -22.60
C GLY A 507 9.49 -9.68 -23.43
N GLY A 508 8.69 -10.30 -24.33
CA GLY A 508 7.77 -9.56 -25.21
C GLY A 508 6.72 -10.45 -25.88
N GLY A 509 5.71 -9.81 -26.47
CA GLY A 509 4.63 -10.48 -27.19
C GLY A 509 3.84 -11.45 -26.33
N THR A 510 3.33 -12.52 -26.94
CA THR A 510 2.51 -13.54 -26.26
C THR A 510 3.19 -14.91 -26.36
N LEU A 511 3.28 -15.59 -25.22
CA LEU A 511 3.61 -17.01 -25.13
C LEU A 511 2.34 -17.79 -24.77
N GLU A 512 1.81 -18.58 -25.66
CA GLU A 512 0.65 -19.43 -25.44
C GLU A 512 1.08 -20.85 -25.09
N MET A 513 0.58 -21.33 -23.95
CA MET A 513 0.68 -22.73 -23.54
C MET A 513 -0.43 -23.53 -24.23
N GLY A 514 -0.15 -24.29 -25.25
CA GLY A 514 -1.11 -25.18 -25.91
C GLY A 514 -1.24 -26.54 -25.23
N ASP A 515 -0.35 -26.86 -24.30
CA ASP A 515 -0.34 -28.08 -23.49
C ASP A 515 -0.02 -27.74 -22.03
N ASP A 516 -0.52 -28.50 -21.07
CA ASP A 516 -0.26 -28.30 -19.63
C ASP A 516 1.23 -28.39 -19.27
N ALA A 517 2.01 -29.15 -20.01
CA ALA A 517 3.45 -29.32 -19.84
C ALA A 517 4.30 -28.48 -20.83
N ALA A 518 3.69 -27.52 -21.53
CA ALA A 518 4.36 -26.75 -22.59
C ALA A 518 5.67 -26.06 -22.11
N LEU A 519 5.71 -25.56 -20.87
CA LEU A 519 6.87 -24.87 -20.31
C LEU A 519 7.86 -25.79 -19.60
N GLY A 520 7.58 -27.09 -19.51
CA GLY A 520 8.42 -28.03 -18.75
C GLY A 520 8.43 -27.77 -17.27
N ALA A 521 9.58 -28.00 -16.62
CA ALA A 521 9.78 -27.84 -15.17
C ALA A 521 10.71 -26.66 -14.80
N GLY A 522 11.18 -25.89 -15.78
CA GLY A 522 12.06 -24.75 -15.57
C GLY A 522 11.36 -23.54 -14.94
N SER A 523 12.14 -22.54 -14.53
CA SER A 523 11.58 -21.30 -14.01
C SER A 523 11.03 -20.41 -15.13
N LEU A 524 9.97 -19.65 -14.84
CA LEU A 524 9.37 -18.66 -15.74
C LEU A 524 9.63 -17.23 -15.22
N SER A 525 10.26 -16.40 -16.05
CA SER A 525 10.50 -14.98 -15.76
C SER A 525 9.62 -14.11 -16.64
N PHE A 526 8.93 -13.14 -16.02
CA PHE A 526 8.13 -12.13 -16.71
C PHE A 526 8.96 -10.86 -16.90
N ASP A 527 9.43 -10.63 -18.11
CA ASP A 527 10.29 -9.50 -18.46
C ASP A 527 9.61 -8.53 -19.45
N GLY A 528 8.27 -8.68 -19.67
CA GLY A 528 7.47 -7.75 -20.48
C GLY A 528 6.35 -8.39 -21.29
N GLY A 529 6.41 -9.67 -21.61
CA GLY A 529 5.40 -10.37 -22.42
C GLY A 529 4.20 -10.88 -21.61
N ILE A 530 3.26 -11.49 -22.32
CA ILE A 530 2.01 -12.03 -21.79
C ILE A 530 2.05 -13.56 -21.87
N LEU A 531 1.77 -14.23 -20.75
CA LEU A 531 1.49 -15.67 -20.75
C LEU A 531 0.01 -15.89 -21.03
N GLN A 532 -0.31 -16.62 -22.09
CA GLN A 532 -1.67 -17.00 -22.46
C GLN A 532 -1.88 -18.51 -22.29
N TYR A 533 -3.01 -18.89 -21.74
CA TYR A 533 -3.43 -20.29 -21.67
C TYR A 533 -4.17 -20.68 -22.95
N GLY A 534 -3.79 -21.78 -23.56
CA GLY A 534 -4.54 -22.38 -24.67
C GLY A 534 -5.89 -22.92 -24.21
N ALA A 535 -6.78 -23.20 -25.15
CA ALA A 535 -8.12 -23.72 -24.85
C ALA A 535 -8.03 -25.06 -24.08
N GLY A 536 -8.60 -25.11 -22.89
CA GLY A 536 -8.60 -26.30 -22.03
C GLY A 536 -7.34 -26.51 -21.20
N VAL A 537 -6.33 -25.70 -21.34
CA VAL A 537 -5.10 -25.72 -20.52
C VAL A 537 -5.35 -25.05 -19.19
N THR A 538 -5.00 -25.73 -18.09
CA THR A 538 -5.27 -25.26 -16.72
C THR A 538 -4.09 -25.47 -15.76
N ALA A 539 -2.92 -25.77 -16.28
CA ALA A 539 -1.71 -26.06 -15.49
C ALA A 539 -1.41 -24.98 -14.43
N ASP A 540 -1.09 -25.40 -13.23
CA ASP A 540 -0.56 -24.50 -12.20
C ASP A 540 0.94 -24.26 -12.43
N ILE A 541 1.27 -23.10 -12.99
CA ILE A 541 2.66 -22.70 -13.23
C ILE A 541 3.20 -21.79 -12.11
N SER A 542 2.44 -21.54 -11.08
CA SER A 542 2.83 -20.59 -10.03
C SER A 542 4.10 -21.00 -9.28
N GLY A 543 4.36 -22.31 -9.18
CA GLY A 543 5.61 -22.84 -8.63
C GLY A 543 6.85 -22.54 -9.46
N GLN A 544 6.67 -22.24 -10.76
CA GLN A 544 7.76 -21.92 -11.68
C GLN A 544 8.04 -20.42 -11.79
N ILE A 545 7.13 -19.57 -11.31
CA ILE A 545 7.29 -18.10 -11.40
C ILE A 545 8.55 -17.69 -10.64
N SER A 546 9.47 -17.06 -11.37
CA SER A 546 10.70 -16.53 -10.81
C SER A 546 10.45 -15.24 -10.04
N SER A 547 10.87 -15.18 -8.79
CA SER A 547 10.85 -13.97 -7.98
C SER A 547 11.77 -12.86 -8.53
N THR A 548 12.58 -13.17 -9.53
CA THR A 548 13.50 -12.25 -10.21
C THR A 548 12.96 -11.71 -11.52
N SER A 549 11.67 -11.93 -11.82
CA SER A 549 11.01 -11.28 -12.96
C SER A 549 11.16 -9.76 -12.89
N LYS A 550 11.52 -9.14 -14.03
CA LYS A 550 11.85 -7.71 -14.09
C LYS A 550 10.63 -6.81 -14.21
N ASN A 551 9.52 -7.36 -14.69
CA ASN A 551 8.28 -6.64 -14.95
C ASN A 551 7.10 -7.31 -14.22
N SER A 552 5.93 -6.68 -14.34
CA SER A 552 4.69 -7.27 -13.83
C SER A 552 4.38 -8.59 -14.52
N ILE A 553 3.79 -9.50 -13.78
CA ILE A 553 3.18 -10.70 -14.33
C ILE A 553 1.99 -10.28 -15.19
N LYS A 554 1.98 -10.70 -16.45
CA LYS A 554 0.83 -10.52 -17.34
C LYS A 554 0.31 -11.88 -17.76
N VAL A 555 -0.96 -12.15 -17.44
CA VAL A 555 -1.58 -13.44 -17.68
C VAL A 555 -2.95 -13.30 -18.33
N ASP A 556 -3.18 -14.07 -19.39
CA ASP A 556 -4.46 -14.25 -20.04
C ASP A 556 -4.91 -15.70 -19.88
N THR A 557 -5.97 -15.93 -19.14
CA THR A 557 -6.52 -17.29 -18.94
C THR A 557 -7.38 -17.78 -20.10
N ASN A 558 -7.68 -16.92 -21.09
CA ASN A 558 -8.33 -17.27 -22.35
C ASN A 558 -9.57 -18.17 -22.17
N GLY A 559 -10.46 -17.78 -21.26
CA GLY A 559 -11.70 -18.49 -20.94
C GLY A 559 -11.54 -19.64 -19.94
N ASN A 560 -10.32 -20.05 -19.58
CA ASN A 560 -10.10 -21.14 -18.64
C ASN A 560 -10.25 -20.69 -17.17
N ALA A 561 -10.48 -21.70 -16.29
CA ALA A 561 -10.40 -21.51 -14.84
C ALA A 561 -9.06 -22.09 -14.35
N VAL A 562 -8.10 -21.20 -14.10
CA VAL A 562 -6.73 -21.56 -13.71
C VAL A 562 -6.53 -21.30 -12.22
N THR A 563 -5.79 -22.18 -11.55
CA THR A 563 -5.48 -22.01 -10.11
C THR A 563 -3.97 -21.94 -9.90
N TRP A 564 -3.50 -20.89 -9.25
CA TRP A 564 -2.11 -20.70 -8.84
C TRP A 564 -1.97 -20.90 -7.33
N ALA A 565 -1.36 -22.02 -6.94
CA ALA A 565 -1.27 -22.43 -5.54
C ALA A 565 -0.04 -21.87 -4.80
N SER A 566 1.09 -21.64 -5.51
CA SER A 566 2.35 -21.20 -4.90
C SER A 566 2.43 -19.69 -4.73
N VAL A 567 1.62 -19.14 -3.82
CA VAL A 567 1.43 -17.69 -3.62
C VAL A 567 2.72 -16.92 -3.31
N ASP A 568 3.69 -17.55 -2.66
CA ASP A 568 4.94 -16.91 -2.24
C ASP A 568 5.79 -16.42 -3.42
N ASN A 569 5.66 -17.05 -4.57
CA ASN A 569 6.43 -16.71 -5.75
C ASN A 569 5.93 -15.45 -6.47
N TYR A 570 4.65 -15.08 -6.30
CA TYR A 570 4.07 -13.96 -7.05
C TYR A 570 3.46 -12.84 -6.17
N LYS A 571 3.20 -13.07 -4.89
CA LYS A 571 2.53 -12.09 -4.01
C LYS A 571 3.24 -10.73 -3.89
N ALA A 572 4.55 -10.69 -4.13
CA ALA A 572 5.34 -9.45 -4.08
C ALA A 572 5.36 -8.69 -5.41
N MET A 573 4.94 -9.33 -6.50
CA MET A 573 5.01 -8.78 -7.85
C MET A 573 3.71 -8.06 -8.23
N ALA A 574 3.82 -7.05 -9.09
CA ALA A 574 2.65 -6.51 -9.77
C ALA A 574 2.10 -7.55 -10.74
N MET A 575 0.76 -7.62 -10.86
CA MET A 575 0.06 -8.58 -11.71
C MET A 575 -1.02 -7.89 -12.53
N GLU A 576 -1.12 -8.28 -13.79
CA GLU A 576 -2.16 -7.88 -14.73
C GLU A 576 -2.84 -9.13 -15.27
N LYS A 577 -4.13 -9.30 -14.97
CA LYS A 577 -4.98 -10.37 -15.51
C LYS A 577 -5.83 -9.81 -16.64
N SER A 578 -5.66 -10.35 -17.84
CA SER A 578 -6.41 -9.98 -19.04
C SER A 578 -7.21 -11.16 -19.60
N GLY A 579 -8.03 -10.90 -20.62
CA GLY A 579 -8.87 -11.89 -21.29
C GLY A 579 -9.96 -12.50 -20.40
N ASP A 580 -10.79 -13.36 -21.00
CA ASP A 580 -11.88 -14.03 -20.31
C ASP A 580 -11.37 -15.15 -19.37
N GLY A 581 -12.28 -15.75 -18.59
CA GLY A 581 -11.97 -16.82 -17.64
C GLY A 581 -11.54 -16.33 -16.26
N THR A 582 -11.15 -17.27 -15.41
CA THR A 582 -10.87 -16.99 -13.99
C THR A 582 -9.45 -17.40 -13.61
N LEU A 583 -8.76 -16.52 -12.92
CA LEU A 583 -7.52 -16.82 -12.22
C LEU A 583 -7.79 -16.92 -10.71
N ASN A 584 -7.67 -18.13 -10.15
CA ASN A 584 -7.81 -18.38 -8.72
C ASN A 584 -6.47 -18.22 -8.03
N LEU A 585 -6.39 -17.32 -7.07
CA LEU A 585 -5.17 -17.01 -6.31
C LEU A 585 -5.30 -17.42 -4.84
N GLY A 586 -4.19 -17.74 -4.20
CA GLY A 586 -4.13 -18.01 -2.77
C GLY A 586 -4.29 -16.73 -1.94
N ALA A 587 -4.78 -16.87 -0.70
CA ALA A 587 -4.86 -15.77 0.25
C ALA A 587 -3.47 -15.37 0.75
N ALA A 588 -3.13 -14.07 0.68
CA ALA A 588 -1.83 -13.55 1.05
C ALA A 588 -1.83 -12.03 1.30
N VAL A 589 -0.70 -11.53 1.78
CA VAL A 589 -0.38 -10.09 1.74
C VAL A 589 0.30 -9.81 0.39
N TYR A 590 -0.47 -9.23 -0.53
CA TYR A 590 0.02 -8.82 -1.85
C TYR A 590 0.71 -7.47 -1.73
N ALA A 591 2.01 -7.44 -1.99
CA ALA A 591 2.82 -6.21 -1.98
C ALA A 591 2.77 -5.49 -3.33
N GLY A 592 2.68 -6.23 -4.44
CA GLY A 592 2.52 -5.69 -5.78
C GLY A 592 1.08 -5.23 -6.07
N ALA A 593 0.92 -4.34 -7.04
CA ALA A 593 -0.39 -3.91 -7.51
C ALA A 593 -1.08 -5.04 -8.32
N LEU A 594 -2.39 -5.18 -8.16
CA LEU A 594 -3.21 -6.09 -8.95
C LEU A 594 -4.07 -5.29 -9.92
N THR A 595 -3.96 -5.61 -11.22
CA THR A 595 -4.84 -5.08 -12.27
C THR A 595 -5.67 -6.22 -12.87
N VAL A 596 -6.97 -6.02 -13.01
CA VAL A 596 -7.90 -6.96 -13.65
C VAL A 596 -8.56 -6.24 -14.83
N ASP A 597 -8.07 -6.54 -16.03
CA ASP A 597 -8.55 -5.91 -17.27
C ASP A 597 -9.71 -6.67 -17.91
N GLY A 598 -9.83 -7.96 -17.64
CA GLY A 598 -10.93 -8.81 -18.16
C GLY A 598 -11.08 -10.10 -17.40
N GLY A 599 -12.23 -10.77 -17.56
CA GLY A 599 -12.55 -11.98 -16.81
C GLY A 599 -12.55 -11.77 -15.31
N SER A 600 -12.05 -12.73 -14.54
CA SER A 600 -12.07 -12.61 -13.09
C SER A 600 -10.78 -13.06 -12.42
N VAL A 601 -10.45 -12.40 -11.30
CA VAL A 601 -9.54 -12.91 -10.29
C VAL A 601 -10.37 -13.30 -9.07
N SER A 602 -10.17 -14.52 -8.56
CA SER A 602 -10.90 -15.05 -7.42
C SER A 602 -9.93 -15.43 -6.31
N ILE A 603 -10.24 -15.02 -5.07
CA ILE A 603 -9.44 -15.34 -3.89
C ILE A 603 -10.36 -15.87 -2.79
N ALA A 604 -10.16 -17.13 -2.42
CA ALA A 604 -10.82 -17.72 -1.26
C ALA A 604 -9.89 -17.59 -0.05
N SER A 605 -10.19 -16.64 0.81
CA SER A 605 -9.41 -16.33 2.00
C SER A 605 -9.79 -17.25 3.17
N GLY A 606 -9.43 -18.51 3.15
CA GLY A 606 -9.70 -19.48 4.20
C GLY A 606 -9.46 -18.91 5.62
N ASN A 607 -8.38 -19.30 6.30
CA ASN A 607 -7.99 -18.75 7.61
C ASN A 607 -6.81 -17.75 7.52
N VAL A 608 -6.50 -17.25 6.33
CA VAL A 608 -5.38 -16.35 6.06
C VAL A 608 -5.89 -14.95 5.74
N GLN A 609 -5.33 -13.94 6.38
CA GLN A 609 -5.61 -12.54 6.03
C GLN A 609 -5.19 -12.26 4.58
N THR A 610 -6.06 -11.63 3.80
CA THR A 610 -5.73 -11.12 2.47
C THR A 610 -5.60 -9.60 2.51
N ARG A 611 -4.47 -9.10 2.02
CA ARG A 611 -4.19 -7.65 1.96
C ARG A 611 -3.62 -7.28 0.61
N PHE A 612 -4.13 -6.18 0.03
CA PHE A 612 -3.55 -5.54 -1.16
C PHE A 612 -2.86 -4.24 -0.73
N SER A 613 -1.54 -4.32 -0.54
CA SER A 613 -0.76 -3.19 0.00
C SER A 613 -0.59 -2.05 -1.00
N ALA A 614 -0.42 -2.38 -2.29
CA ALA A 614 -0.30 -1.42 -3.39
C ALA A 614 -1.66 -1.09 -4.04
N GLY A 615 -2.77 -1.61 -3.50
CA GLY A 615 -4.11 -1.41 -4.05
C GLY A 615 -4.46 -2.32 -5.23
N VAL A 616 -5.66 -2.11 -5.77
CA VAL A 616 -6.20 -2.88 -6.90
C VAL A 616 -6.79 -1.94 -7.96
N THR A 617 -6.60 -2.30 -9.23
CA THR A 617 -7.28 -1.67 -10.36
C THR A 617 -8.17 -2.72 -11.02
N VAL A 618 -9.47 -2.45 -11.11
CA VAL A 618 -10.40 -3.35 -11.80
C VAL A 618 -11.06 -2.56 -12.93
N ASN A 619 -10.65 -2.86 -14.16
CA ASN A 619 -11.14 -2.16 -15.34
C ASN A 619 -12.50 -2.72 -15.80
N ALA A 620 -13.18 -1.97 -16.68
CA ALA A 620 -14.48 -2.38 -17.20
C ALA A 620 -14.40 -3.79 -17.86
N GLY A 621 -15.26 -4.70 -17.46
CA GLY A 621 -15.22 -6.12 -17.87
C GLY A 621 -14.43 -7.03 -16.93
N GLY A 622 -13.61 -6.46 -16.04
CA GLY A 622 -12.91 -7.22 -15.00
C GLY A 622 -13.72 -7.38 -13.72
N THR A 623 -13.48 -8.47 -13.01
CA THR A 623 -14.06 -8.75 -11.69
C THR A 623 -12.99 -9.23 -10.73
N LEU A 624 -12.92 -8.62 -9.54
CA LEU A 624 -12.16 -9.12 -8.41
C LEU A 624 -13.13 -9.68 -7.37
N ALA A 625 -13.14 -10.99 -7.17
CA ALA A 625 -13.99 -11.66 -6.21
C ALA A 625 -13.17 -12.17 -5.01
N ILE A 626 -13.51 -11.73 -3.81
CA ILE A 626 -12.83 -12.13 -2.58
C ILE A 626 -13.85 -12.69 -1.61
N SER A 627 -13.69 -13.94 -1.21
CA SER A 627 -14.49 -14.56 -0.17
C SER A 627 -13.66 -14.76 1.10
N SER A 628 -14.26 -14.54 2.28
CA SER A 628 -13.60 -14.75 3.57
C SER A 628 -14.43 -15.65 4.47
N ALA A 629 -13.81 -16.72 4.96
CA ALA A 629 -14.37 -17.61 5.97
C ALA A 629 -13.75 -17.42 7.38
N ILE A 630 -12.95 -16.39 7.57
CA ILE A 630 -12.27 -16.13 8.85
C ILE A 630 -13.28 -15.66 9.88
N ASP A 631 -13.45 -16.42 10.96
CA ASP A 631 -14.31 -16.04 12.08
C ASP A 631 -13.51 -15.25 13.14
N GLY A 632 -13.49 -13.96 12.99
CA GLY A 632 -12.81 -13.02 13.89
C GLY A 632 -13.18 -11.58 13.59
N MET A 633 -13.00 -10.67 14.54
CA MET A 633 -13.36 -9.24 14.40
C MET A 633 -12.18 -8.28 14.58
N PRO A 634 -11.03 -8.49 13.93
CA PRO A 634 -10.01 -7.44 13.91
C PRO A 634 -10.54 -6.23 13.14
N SER A 635 -10.09 -5.04 13.49
CA SER A 635 -10.56 -3.77 12.89
C SER A 635 -9.44 -3.01 12.20
N GLY A 636 -9.78 -2.08 11.33
CA GLY A 636 -8.83 -1.26 10.59
C GLY A 636 -7.86 -2.13 9.78
N ASN A 637 -6.60 -1.75 9.76
CA ASN A 637 -5.55 -2.47 9.04
C ASN A 637 -5.29 -3.92 9.48
N SER A 638 -5.92 -4.37 10.56
CA SER A 638 -5.88 -5.76 11.02
C SER A 638 -7.10 -6.56 10.56
N ALA A 639 -8.01 -5.98 9.78
CA ALA A 639 -9.18 -6.68 9.24
C ALA A 639 -8.80 -7.92 8.43
N ASN A 640 -9.74 -8.84 8.28
CA ASN A 640 -9.50 -10.11 7.58
C ASN A 640 -9.12 -9.90 6.11
N ILE A 641 -9.75 -8.90 5.48
CA ILE A 641 -9.40 -8.46 4.13
C ILE A 641 -9.16 -6.96 4.14
N VAL A 642 -8.03 -6.53 3.55
CA VAL A 642 -7.62 -5.13 3.51
C VAL A 642 -7.30 -4.73 2.08
N ILE A 643 -7.95 -3.68 1.59
CA ILE A 643 -7.65 -3.07 0.28
C ILE A 643 -7.18 -1.62 0.52
N ASN A 644 -5.92 -1.34 0.21
CA ASN A 644 -5.29 -0.03 0.42
C ASN A 644 -5.37 0.88 -0.84
N GLY A 645 -6.46 0.82 -1.55
CA GLY A 645 -6.73 1.64 -2.73
C GLY A 645 -7.45 0.86 -3.81
N MET A 646 -8.42 1.52 -4.47
CA MET A 646 -9.19 0.96 -5.57
C MET A 646 -9.26 1.96 -6.72
N SER A 647 -9.20 1.47 -7.95
CA SER A 647 -9.38 2.26 -9.16
C SER A 647 -10.06 1.43 -10.27
N GLY A 648 -10.50 2.12 -11.35
CA GLY A 648 -11.13 1.49 -12.50
C GLY A 648 -12.65 1.47 -12.44
N ALA A 649 -13.28 0.88 -13.46
CA ALA A 649 -14.73 0.86 -13.67
C ALA A 649 -15.33 -0.56 -13.67
N GLY A 650 -14.57 -1.53 -13.20
CA GLY A 650 -14.99 -2.93 -13.11
C GLY A 650 -15.74 -3.25 -11.82
N ARG A 651 -15.76 -4.52 -11.45
CA ARG A 651 -16.53 -5.04 -10.33
C ARG A 651 -15.64 -5.64 -9.26
N ILE A 652 -15.85 -5.25 -8.00
CA ILE A 652 -15.22 -5.86 -6.83
C ILE A 652 -16.31 -6.52 -6.00
N GLU A 653 -16.18 -7.81 -5.73
CA GLU A 653 -17.11 -8.60 -4.94
C GLU A 653 -16.45 -9.03 -3.63
N LEU A 654 -17.04 -8.62 -2.53
CA LEU A 654 -16.62 -9.01 -1.19
C LEU A 654 -17.70 -9.89 -0.59
N ASP A 655 -17.42 -11.19 -0.51
CA ASP A 655 -18.36 -12.17 0.04
C ASP A 655 -17.87 -12.70 1.38
N ASN A 656 -18.69 -12.49 2.40
CA ASN A 656 -18.37 -12.94 3.74
C ASN A 656 -19.07 -14.26 4.04
N GLN A 657 -18.26 -15.30 4.20
CA GLN A 657 -18.72 -16.66 4.50
C GLN A 657 -18.74 -16.96 6.01
N ALA A 658 -18.19 -16.08 6.86
CA ALA A 658 -18.16 -16.23 8.30
C ALA A 658 -18.89 -15.07 9.01
N ALA A 659 -19.47 -15.35 10.18
CA ALA A 659 -20.30 -14.41 10.94
C ALA A 659 -19.56 -13.15 11.38
N LYS A 660 -18.24 -13.19 11.54
CA LYS A 660 -17.42 -12.12 12.13
C LYS A 660 -16.23 -11.70 11.26
N SER A 661 -16.30 -11.92 9.96
CA SER A 661 -15.28 -11.47 9.03
C SER A 661 -15.42 -9.98 8.72
N ARG A 662 -14.31 -9.24 8.62
CA ARG A 662 -14.28 -7.82 8.31
C ARG A 662 -13.46 -7.49 7.08
N PHE A 663 -13.99 -6.54 6.32
CA PHE A 663 -13.33 -5.92 5.19
C PHE A 663 -12.95 -4.48 5.55
N TYR A 664 -11.73 -4.08 5.25
CA TYR A 664 -11.26 -2.71 5.44
C TYR A 664 -10.76 -2.13 4.14
N ILE A 665 -11.29 -0.98 3.78
CA ILE A 665 -10.93 -0.27 2.55
C ILE A 665 -10.39 1.11 2.93
N SER A 666 -9.20 1.42 2.44
CA SER A 666 -8.52 2.68 2.70
C SER A 666 -8.01 3.31 1.40
N GLY A 667 -7.35 4.45 1.52
CA GLY A 667 -6.86 5.21 0.38
C GLY A 667 -7.88 6.16 -0.22
N ASP A 668 -7.45 6.98 -1.17
CA ASP A 668 -8.32 7.79 -2.02
C ASP A 668 -8.74 6.98 -3.24
N ASN A 669 -9.98 6.53 -3.25
CA ASN A 669 -10.57 5.70 -4.30
C ASN A 669 -11.46 6.53 -5.25
N SER A 670 -11.26 7.84 -5.33
CA SER A 670 -12.06 8.73 -6.19
C SER A 670 -12.01 8.38 -7.68
N SER A 671 -11.00 7.62 -8.10
CA SER A 671 -10.86 7.05 -9.44
C SER A 671 -11.60 5.71 -9.65
N PHE A 672 -12.15 5.11 -8.59
CA PHE A 672 -12.99 3.93 -8.71
C PHE A 672 -14.42 4.34 -9.04
N THR A 673 -14.87 4.01 -10.25
CA THR A 673 -16.21 4.30 -10.78
C THR A 673 -17.04 3.05 -11.05
N GLY A 674 -16.50 1.89 -10.74
CA GLY A 674 -17.13 0.60 -10.91
C GLY A 674 -18.14 0.24 -9.81
N GLU A 675 -18.39 -1.04 -9.63
CA GLU A 675 -19.29 -1.54 -8.60
C GLU A 675 -18.53 -2.30 -7.51
N LEU A 676 -18.71 -1.89 -6.26
CA LEU A 676 -18.29 -2.63 -5.08
C LEU A 676 -19.50 -3.33 -4.47
N VAL A 677 -19.52 -4.65 -4.49
CA VAL A 677 -20.60 -5.47 -3.94
C VAL A 677 -20.16 -6.09 -2.62
N ALA A 678 -20.89 -5.85 -1.56
CA ALA A 678 -20.69 -6.52 -0.28
C ALA A 678 -21.89 -7.41 0.04
N SER A 679 -21.64 -8.71 0.09
CA SER A 679 -22.65 -9.74 0.31
C SER A 679 -22.21 -10.75 1.39
N GLY A 680 -23.06 -11.75 1.67
CA GLY A 680 -22.75 -12.88 2.51
C GLY A 680 -23.69 -13.10 3.69
N LEU A 681 -23.25 -13.89 4.66
CA LEU A 681 -24.03 -14.25 5.82
C LEU A 681 -24.27 -13.06 6.73
N ASN A 682 -25.52 -12.63 6.85
CA ASN A 682 -25.92 -11.64 7.83
C ASN A 682 -26.27 -12.31 9.15
N ASN A 683 -25.47 -12.09 10.17
CA ASN A 683 -25.77 -12.57 11.50
C ASN A 683 -26.08 -11.44 12.45
N ASN A 684 -27.36 -11.12 12.52
CA ASN A 684 -27.94 -10.27 13.53
C ASN A 684 -27.60 -8.78 13.44
N PRO A 685 -28.47 -8.03 12.79
CA PRO A 685 -28.37 -6.58 12.67
C PRO A 685 -28.54 -5.81 13.99
N GLY A 686 -28.76 -6.48 15.11
CA GLY A 686 -29.01 -5.82 16.41
C GLY A 686 -27.80 -5.67 17.32
N SER A 687 -26.64 -6.20 16.97
CA SER A 687 -25.44 -6.08 17.80
C SER A 687 -24.57 -4.91 17.34
N THR A 688 -24.30 -3.98 18.22
CA THR A 688 -23.40 -2.83 17.98
C THR A 688 -21.97 -3.25 17.67
N ASN A 689 -21.59 -4.50 17.93
CA ASN A 689 -20.28 -5.04 17.65
C ASN A 689 -20.17 -5.75 16.30
N ASP A 690 -21.28 -6.23 15.71
CA ASP A 690 -21.30 -7.02 14.48
C ASP A 690 -21.49 -6.15 13.22
N ALA A 691 -21.86 -4.88 13.39
CA ALA A 691 -22.22 -3.97 12.31
C ALA A 691 -21.02 -3.36 11.57
N ARG A 692 -19.78 -3.78 11.84
CA ARG A 692 -18.56 -3.26 11.20
C ARG A 692 -18.02 -4.19 10.13
N ASP A 693 -18.87 -4.85 9.37
CA ASP A 693 -18.44 -5.86 8.40
C ASP A 693 -17.64 -5.26 7.25
N LEU A 694 -18.07 -4.09 6.76
CA LEU A 694 -17.36 -3.32 5.74
C LEU A 694 -16.98 -1.97 6.32
N GLN A 695 -15.68 -1.75 6.49
CA GLN A 695 -15.12 -0.58 7.12
C GLN A 695 -14.37 0.27 6.10
N PHE A 696 -14.66 1.56 6.06
CA PHE A 696 -13.98 2.55 5.22
C PHE A 696 -13.18 3.51 6.09
N ALA A 697 -11.94 3.78 5.70
CA ALA A 697 -11.10 4.74 6.41
C ALA A 697 -11.67 6.16 6.33
N THR A 698 -12.13 6.57 5.17
CA THR A 698 -12.67 7.91 4.88
C THR A 698 -13.83 7.82 3.87
N ALA A 699 -14.51 8.92 3.62
CA ALA A 699 -15.51 9.02 2.55
C ALA A 699 -14.91 8.77 1.16
N ALA A 700 -13.70 9.26 0.89
CA ALA A 700 -13.00 9.02 -0.37
C ALA A 700 -12.67 7.54 -0.60
N SER A 701 -12.55 6.76 0.48
CA SER A 701 -12.30 5.32 0.39
C SER A 701 -13.47 4.51 -0.20
N MET A 702 -14.67 5.08 -0.28
CA MET A 702 -15.83 4.43 -0.93
C MET A 702 -15.80 4.53 -2.46
N GLY A 703 -14.97 5.41 -3.04
CA GLY A 703 -14.97 5.66 -4.48
C GLY A 703 -16.11 6.56 -4.94
N ARG A 704 -16.37 6.54 -6.25
CA ARG A 704 -17.46 7.30 -6.91
C ARG A 704 -18.42 6.41 -7.70
N GLY A 705 -18.19 5.12 -7.72
CA GLY A 705 -19.04 4.13 -8.37
C GLY A 705 -20.26 3.77 -7.52
N THR A 706 -20.71 2.52 -7.65
CA THR A 706 -21.84 1.99 -6.88
C THR A 706 -21.34 1.10 -5.76
N LEU A 707 -21.78 1.36 -4.54
CA LEU A 707 -21.66 0.46 -3.39
C LEU A 707 -22.96 -0.31 -3.24
N THR A 708 -22.99 -1.58 -3.62
CA THR A 708 -24.13 -2.48 -3.50
C THR A 708 -24.05 -3.27 -2.20
N LEU A 709 -25.03 -3.13 -1.34
CA LEU A 709 -25.12 -3.73 -0.01
C LEU A 709 -26.29 -4.70 0.07
N ASN A 710 -26.02 -5.93 0.49
CA ASN A 710 -27.02 -6.98 0.64
C ASN A 710 -26.89 -7.70 1.97
N GLY A 711 -27.45 -7.11 3.01
CA GLY A 711 -27.41 -7.64 4.37
C GLY A 711 -26.12 -7.33 5.12
N ARG A 712 -25.27 -6.43 4.59
CA ARG A 712 -24.03 -6.01 5.23
C ARG A 712 -24.11 -4.60 5.78
N GLY A 713 -23.55 -4.42 6.98
CA GLY A 713 -23.33 -3.12 7.55
C GLY A 713 -22.07 -2.47 7.02
N PHE A 714 -22.04 -1.16 6.99
CA PHE A 714 -20.82 -0.43 6.70
C PHE A 714 -20.51 0.62 7.77
N TRP A 715 -19.25 0.87 7.97
CA TRP A 715 -18.70 1.79 8.95
C TRP A 715 -17.70 2.74 8.31
N MET A 716 -17.77 4.00 8.69
CA MET A 716 -16.80 5.01 8.30
C MET A 716 -16.01 5.47 9.52
N ASP A 717 -14.68 5.30 9.52
CA ASP A 717 -13.83 5.66 10.66
C ASP A 717 -13.73 7.17 10.84
N ALA A 718 -13.43 7.88 9.76
CA ALA A 718 -13.36 9.32 9.78
C ALA A 718 -14.72 9.96 9.52
N VAL A 719 -15.05 10.99 10.29
CA VAL A 719 -16.17 11.89 9.96
C VAL A 719 -15.86 12.67 8.70
N ASN A 720 -16.89 13.05 7.96
CA ASN A 720 -16.76 13.87 6.78
C ASN A 720 -17.60 15.15 6.88
N THR A 721 -17.50 16.01 5.90
CA THR A 721 -18.24 17.27 5.80
C THR A 721 -19.03 17.31 4.50
N ALA A 722 -19.78 18.36 4.26
CA ALA A 722 -20.46 18.57 2.99
C ALA A 722 -19.47 18.59 1.81
N ASP A 723 -18.29 19.19 1.99
CA ASP A 723 -17.23 19.28 0.97
C ASP A 723 -16.52 17.94 0.73
N THR A 724 -16.53 17.05 1.70
CA THR A 724 -15.93 15.70 1.66
C THR A 724 -16.99 14.60 1.73
N ALA A 725 -18.18 14.84 1.20
CA ALA A 725 -19.28 13.89 1.22
C ALA A 725 -18.94 12.60 0.46
N VAL A 726 -19.57 11.50 0.88
CA VAL A 726 -19.53 10.24 0.11
C VAL A 726 -20.22 10.46 -1.23
N MET A 727 -19.52 10.24 -2.32
CA MET A 727 -20.04 10.47 -3.69
C MET A 727 -20.44 9.15 -4.38
N ALA A 728 -20.18 8.00 -3.78
CA ALA A 728 -20.64 6.71 -4.28
C ALA A 728 -22.18 6.63 -4.25
N THR A 729 -22.76 5.99 -5.25
CA THR A 729 -24.16 5.56 -5.20
C THR A 729 -24.30 4.42 -4.22
N ILE A 730 -25.20 4.54 -3.25
CA ILE A 730 -25.50 3.47 -2.28
C ILE A 730 -26.71 2.69 -2.77
N ASN A 731 -26.49 1.48 -3.23
CA ASN A 731 -27.54 0.56 -3.69
C ASN A 731 -27.86 -0.46 -2.61
N VAL A 732 -29.04 -0.45 -2.04
CA VAL A 732 -29.45 -1.30 -0.93
C VAL A 732 -30.42 -2.37 -1.42
N LEU A 733 -29.98 -3.64 -1.40
CA LEU A 733 -30.80 -4.77 -1.83
C LEU A 733 -31.71 -5.26 -0.69
N GLU A 734 -32.53 -6.27 -0.97
CA GLU A 734 -33.64 -6.73 -0.11
C GLU A 734 -33.27 -7.04 1.35
N LYS A 735 -32.05 -7.57 1.61
CA LYS A 735 -31.60 -7.84 2.97
C LYS A 735 -31.27 -6.60 3.79
N GLY A 736 -31.30 -5.43 3.16
CA GLY A 736 -30.99 -4.15 3.81
C GLY A 736 -29.53 -3.92 4.13
N THR A 737 -29.25 -2.86 4.86
CA THR A 737 -27.92 -2.51 5.34
C THR A 737 -27.97 -1.81 6.70
N TYR A 738 -26.85 -1.79 7.40
CA TYR A 738 -26.62 -1.03 8.61
C TYR A 738 -25.62 0.11 8.38
N LEU A 739 -26.05 1.33 8.66
CA LEU A 739 -25.15 2.47 8.74
C LEU A 739 -24.61 2.59 10.17
N ASN A 740 -23.32 2.47 10.32
CA ASN A 740 -22.62 2.62 11.58
C ASN A 740 -21.53 3.69 11.54
N GLY A 741 -21.15 4.15 12.73
CA GLY A 741 -20.11 5.16 12.89
C GLY A 741 -19.91 5.52 14.36
N GLY A 742 -19.22 6.62 14.65
CA GLY A 742 -19.05 7.13 16.02
C GLY A 742 -20.32 7.81 16.53
N SER A 743 -20.69 7.55 17.81
CA SER A 743 -21.77 8.27 18.47
C SER A 743 -21.46 9.78 18.51
N GLY A 744 -22.48 10.63 18.33
CA GLY A 744 -22.32 12.08 18.28
C GLY A 744 -21.63 12.62 17.03
N LYS A 745 -21.48 11.82 15.98
CA LYS A 745 -20.81 12.19 14.74
C LYS A 745 -21.82 12.44 13.62
N SER A 746 -21.40 13.27 12.65
CA SER A 746 -22.19 13.55 11.44
C SER A 746 -21.53 12.93 10.23
N TYR A 747 -22.36 12.41 9.29
CA TYR A 747 -21.91 11.79 8.06
C TYR A 747 -22.69 12.39 6.88
N TYR A 748 -21.98 12.72 5.79
CA TYR A 748 -22.54 13.38 4.60
C TYR A 748 -22.44 12.44 3.40
N PHE A 749 -23.58 12.21 2.74
CA PHE A 749 -23.74 11.38 1.55
C PHE A 749 -24.29 12.25 0.41
N GLY A 750 -23.42 12.55 -0.56
CA GLY A 750 -23.75 13.30 -1.75
C GLY A 750 -24.11 12.45 -2.97
N GLY A 751 -23.76 11.14 -2.93
CA GLY A 751 -24.12 10.16 -3.94
C GLY A 751 -25.60 9.74 -3.84
N ALA A 752 -26.13 9.14 -4.92
CA ALA A 752 -27.51 8.66 -4.95
C ALA A 752 -27.74 7.48 -3.98
N PHE A 753 -28.97 7.33 -3.52
CA PHE A 753 -29.45 6.09 -2.88
C PHE A 753 -30.44 5.40 -3.82
N THR A 754 -30.29 4.10 -3.97
CA THR A 754 -31.13 3.24 -4.84
C THR A 754 -31.45 1.92 -4.16
N GLY A 755 -32.34 1.13 -4.77
CA GLY A 755 -32.72 -0.19 -4.28
C GLY A 755 -33.91 -0.18 -3.33
N SER A 756 -34.31 -1.36 -2.86
CA SER A 756 -35.55 -1.59 -2.10
C SER A 756 -35.35 -2.05 -0.67
N GLY A 757 -34.09 -2.18 -0.24
CA GLY A 757 -33.76 -2.65 1.10
C GLY A 757 -33.90 -1.58 2.18
N THR A 758 -33.85 -2.00 3.44
CA THR A 758 -33.91 -1.10 4.59
C THR A 758 -32.53 -0.60 4.98
N VAL A 759 -32.36 0.69 5.14
CA VAL A 759 -31.21 1.33 5.76
C VAL A 759 -31.48 1.49 7.25
N THR A 760 -30.74 0.76 8.07
CA THR A 760 -30.91 0.78 9.53
C THR A 760 -29.71 1.44 10.19
N THR A 761 -29.91 2.14 11.31
CA THR A 761 -28.85 2.62 12.18
C THR A 761 -29.16 2.41 13.66
N ALA A 762 -28.12 2.17 14.46
CA ALA A 762 -28.22 2.18 15.93
C ALA A 762 -27.48 3.38 16.55
N LEU A 763 -26.96 4.29 15.74
CA LEU A 763 -26.24 5.49 16.21
C LEU A 763 -27.13 6.37 17.08
N GLY A 764 -26.55 6.93 18.12
CA GLY A 764 -27.23 7.91 18.99
C GLY A 764 -26.59 9.30 18.84
N ASP A 765 -27.43 10.34 18.97
CA ASP A 765 -27.04 11.74 18.95
C ASP A 765 -26.17 12.13 17.72
N ALA A 766 -26.49 11.54 16.56
CA ALA A 766 -25.75 11.68 15.32
C ALA A 766 -26.66 12.08 14.16
N PHE A 767 -26.06 12.50 13.04
CA PHE A 767 -26.74 12.95 11.82
C PHE A 767 -26.22 12.16 10.61
N ALA A 768 -27.15 11.77 9.71
CA ALA A 768 -26.82 11.40 8.34
C ALA A 768 -27.41 12.43 7.39
N TYR A 769 -26.58 13.20 6.72
CA TYR A 769 -26.98 14.16 5.69
C TYR A 769 -27.00 13.46 4.34
N LEU A 770 -28.20 13.32 3.77
CA LEU A 770 -28.46 12.66 2.50
C LEU A 770 -28.82 13.75 1.47
N THR A 771 -27.82 14.16 0.68
CA THR A 771 -28.00 15.29 -0.27
C THR A 771 -28.05 14.83 -1.72
N GLY A 772 -27.79 13.55 -1.99
CA GLY A 772 -27.84 12.95 -3.31
C GLY A 772 -29.27 12.63 -3.79
N ASP A 773 -29.34 12.03 -4.97
CA ASP A 773 -30.60 11.61 -5.59
C ASP A 773 -31.23 10.42 -4.83
N MET A 774 -32.49 10.56 -4.42
CA MET A 774 -33.28 9.55 -3.72
C MET A 774 -34.39 8.94 -4.59
N THR A 775 -34.54 9.38 -5.84
CA THR A 775 -35.65 8.96 -6.71
C THR A 775 -35.63 7.49 -7.08
N GLY A 776 -34.45 6.85 -7.04
CA GLY A 776 -34.26 5.42 -7.24
C GLY A 776 -34.36 4.56 -5.97
N PHE A 777 -34.62 5.15 -4.80
CA PHE A 777 -34.75 4.43 -3.55
C PHE A 777 -36.20 4.08 -3.24
N HIS A 778 -36.48 2.80 -2.99
CA HIS A 778 -37.82 2.23 -2.75
C HIS A 778 -37.94 1.51 -1.41
N GLY A 779 -36.92 1.63 -0.55
CA GLY A 779 -36.78 0.88 0.70
C GLY A 779 -37.31 1.66 1.92
N ALA A 780 -36.66 1.42 3.06
CA ALA A 780 -36.99 2.12 4.29
C ALA A 780 -35.76 2.72 4.97
N PHE A 781 -35.95 3.85 5.66
CA PHE A 781 -34.98 4.37 6.63
C PHE A 781 -35.52 4.11 8.04
N THR A 782 -34.73 3.44 8.88
CA THR A 782 -35.13 3.09 10.23
C THR A 782 -33.98 3.27 11.21
N ARG A 783 -34.35 3.36 12.47
CA ARG A 783 -33.45 3.41 13.60
C ARG A 783 -33.84 2.41 14.67
N THR A 784 -32.84 1.70 15.19
CA THR A 784 -32.95 0.86 16.37
C THR A 784 -32.21 1.48 17.56
N GLY A 785 -32.70 1.29 18.81
CA GLY A 785 -32.05 1.82 20.01
C GLY A 785 -32.73 3.10 20.55
N ASN A 786 -32.29 3.60 21.72
CA ASN A 786 -33.06 4.56 22.55
C ASN A 786 -32.64 6.04 22.43
N ALA A 787 -31.51 6.39 21.75
CA ALA A 787 -31.12 7.79 21.62
C ALA A 787 -31.72 8.45 20.35
N LEU A 788 -31.64 9.76 20.22
CA LEU A 788 -32.09 10.49 19.03
C LEU A 788 -31.13 10.26 17.86
N PHE A 789 -31.67 10.05 16.66
CA PHE A 789 -30.89 10.10 15.39
C PHE A 789 -31.63 10.96 14.38
N THR A 790 -30.87 11.76 13.60
CA THR A 790 -31.42 12.62 12.56
C THR A 790 -31.02 12.11 11.18
N TRP A 791 -32.03 11.72 10.41
CA TRP A 791 -31.93 11.55 8.96
C TRP A 791 -32.20 12.92 8.30
N ALA A 792 -31.14 13.59 7.85
CA ALA A 792 -31.24 14.91 7.24
C ALA A 792 -31.22 14.79 5.72
N PHE A 793 -32.37 14.99 5.09
CA PHE A 793 -32.53 15.02 3.64
C PHE A 793 -32.28 16.44 3.12
N GLY A 794 -31.21 16.61 2.33
CA GLY A 794 -30.70 17.91 1.92
C GLY A 794 -29.85 18.58 3.02
N ASN A 795 -29.19 19.66 2.63
CA ASN A 795 -28.40 20.54 3.50
C ASN A 795 -28.44 21.97 2.92
N ASN A 796 -29.65 22.56 2.84
CA ASN A 796 -29.91 23.78 2.10
C ASN A 796 -29.47 23.70 0.62
N THR A 797 -29.71 22.58 -0.01
CA THR A 797 -29.44 22.30 -1.42
C THR A 797 -30.71 22.03 -2.19
N ALA A 798 -30.65 22.08 -3.53
CA ALA A 798 -31.76 21.62 -4.35
C ALA A 798 -31.86 20.09 -4.33
N ALA A 799 -33.06 19.53 -4.20
CA ALA A 799 -33.31 18.10 -4.34
C ALA A 799 -33.35 17.72 -5.83
N THR A 800 -32.86 16.52 -6.14
CA THR A 800 -33.23 15.84 -7.38
C THR A 800 -34.62 15.25 -7.22
N LEU A 801 -35.50 15.51 -8.15
CA LEU A 801 -36.90 15.10 -8.10
C LEU A 801 -37.30 14.39 -9.39
N ASN A 802 -38.17 13.38 -9.26
CA ASN A 802 -38.84 12.73 -10.38
C ASN A 802 -40.32 13.02 -10.28
N ASP A 803 -40.91 13.72 -11.25
CA ASP A 803 -42.30 14.22 -11.21
C ASP A 803 -42.62 14.95 -9.90
N GLY A 804 -41.67 15.75 -9.39
CA GLY A 804 -41.78 16.46 -8.12
C GLY A 804 -41.56 15.59 -6.87
N LYS A 805 -41.46 14.26 -7.01
CA LYS A 805 -41.25 13.30 -5.91
C LYS A 805 -39.78 13.24 -5.49
N LEU A 806 -39.57 13.18 -4.19
CA LEU A 806 -38.21 13.04 -3.59
C LEU A 806 -37.71 11.61 -3.62
N PHE A 807 -38.57 10.63 -3.43
CA PHE A 807 -38.22 9.21 -3.32
C PHE A 807 -38.85 8.40 -4.44
N GLY A 808 -38.38 7.18 -4.62
CA GLY A 808 -39.11 6.13 -5.31
C GLY A 808 -40.40 5.78 -4.58
N ASP A 809 -41.28 5.01 -5.24
CA ASP A 809 -42.57 4.66 -4.65
C ASP A 809 -42.38 3.62 -3.51
N GLY A 810 -43.19 3.72 -2.47
CA GLY A 810 -43.24 2.76 -1.36
C GLY A 810 -42.23 3.01 -0.23
N VAL A 811 -41.48 4.09 -0.24
CA VAL A 811 -40.53 4.42 0.84
C VAL A 811 -41.20 4.60 2.19
N VAL A 812 -40.58 4.05 3.23
CA VAL A 812 -41.05 4.14 4.62
C VAL A 812 -39.97 4.77 5.51
N LEU A 813 -40.41 5.79 6.27
CA LEU A 813 -39.60 6.48 7.28
C LEU A 813 -40.07 6.05 8.66
N LYS A 814 -39.26 5.29 9.42
CA LYS A 814 -39.74 4.75 10.71
C LYS A 814 -38.68 4.81 11.81
N ALA A 815 -39.15 4.78 13.04
CA ALA A 815 -38.34 4.58 14.23
C ALA A 815 -38.75 3.27 14.91
N ASP A 816 -37.76 2.48 15.34
CA ASP A 816 -37.96 1.21 16.03
C ASP A 816 -37.22 1.27 17.39
N GLY A 817 -37.96 1.51 18.46
CA GLY A 817 -37.45 1.56 19.82
C GLY A 817 -36.81 2.88 20.29
N GLY A 818 -36.68 3.91 19.42
CA GLY A 818 -36.10 5.20 19.78
C GLY A 818 -36.74 6.38 19.06
N THR A 819 -36.09 7.55 19.10
CA THR A 819 -36.57 8.75 18.40
C THR A 819 -35.80 8.94 17.11
N SER A 820 -36.49 8.91 15.97
CA SER A 820 -35.94 9.32 14.66
C SER A 820 -36.49 10.68 14.28
N LEU A 821 -35.60 11.60 13.89
CA LEU A 821 -35.98 12.87 13.28
C LEU A 821 -35.67 12.78 11.78
N PHE A 822 -36.70 12.97 10.96
CA PHE A 822 -36.59 13.09 9.52
C PHE A 822 -36.65 14.57 9.15
N LYS A 823 -35.48 15.17 8.90
CA LYS A 823 -35.34 16.60 8.64
C LYS A 823 -35.18 16.84 7.15
N PHE A 824 -36.04 17.70 6.59
CA PHE A 824 -35.99 18.07 5.18
C PHE A 824 -35.52 19.52 5.07
N SER A 825 -34.43 19.74 4.34
CA SER A 825 -33.78 21.05 4.19
C SER A 825 -33.38 21.27 2.74
N TYR A 826 -34.41 21.52 1.88
CA TYR A 826 -34.22 21.73 0.45
C TYR A 826 -34.55 23.18 0.06
N THR A 827 -33.95 23.64 -1.05
CA THR A 827 -34.17 24.97 -1.63
C THR A 827 -35.22 25.00 -2.76
N ASN A 828 -35.72 23.83 -3.18
CA ASN A 828 -36.81 23.76 -4.16
C ASN A 828 -38.07 24.39 -3.62
N ASP A 829 -38.82 25.08 -4.47
CA ASP A 829 -40.11 25.74 -4.09
C ASP A 829 -41.16 24.73 -3.63
N LEU A 830 -41.12 23.49 -4.22
CA LEU A 830 -42.03 22.40 -3.90
C LEU A 830 -41.33 21.07 -3.97
N VAL A 831 -41.49 20.24 -2.93
CA VAL A 831 -40.92 18.89 -2.83
C VAL A 831 -42.04 17.93 -2.38
N LEU A 832 -42.38 16.94 -3.24
CA LEU A 832 -43.33 15.90 -2.87
C LEU A 832 -42.61 14.82 -2.06
N MET A 833 -42.86 14.79 -0.75
CA MET A 833 -42.45 13.71 0.12
C MET A 833 -43.44 12.55 0.00
N ASN A 834 -43.19 11.64 -0.93
CA ASN A 834 -44.06 10.48 -1.23
C ASN A 834 -43.80 9.27 -0.33
N ALA A 835 -42.99 9.42 0.74
CA ALA A 835 -42.77 8.40 1.74
C ALA A 835 -43.88 8.38 2.81
N THR A 836 -44.14 7.20 3.37
CA THR A 836 -44.99 7.01 4.53
C THR A 836 -44.15 7.14 5.81
N VAL A 837 -44.58 7.93 6.79
CA VAL A 837 -43.93 8.06 8.09
C VAL A 837 -44.70 7.27 9.14
N GLY A 838 -44.01 6.34 9.81
CA GLY A 838 -44.55 5.63 10.95
C GLY A 838 -45.37 4.39 10.62
N ALA A 839 -45.13 3.66 9.54
CA ALA A 839 -45.74 2.34 9.32
C ALA A 839 -45.29 1.36 10.39
N GLU A 840 -46.22 0.65 10.99
CA GLU A 840 -46.08 -0.40 12.04
C GLU A 840 -45.03 -0.16 13.14
N GLY A 841 -45.44 0.20 14.36
CA GLY A 841 -44.61 0.26 15.57
C GLY A 841 -43.78 1.52 15.77
N ALA A 842 -43.89 2.51 14.91
CA ALA A 842 -43.05 3.72 14.94
C ALA A 842 -43.65 4.81 15.88
N LEU A 843 -43.53 4.63 17.18
CA LEU A 843 -44.10 5.53 18.18
C LEU A 843 -43.44 6.91 18.26
N ASN A 844 -42.21 7.10 17.77
CA ASN A 844 -41.41 8.32 17.94
C ASN A 844 -40.79 8.87 16.65
N ALA A 845 -41.36 8.59 15.48
CA ALA A 845 -40.92 9.22 14.24
C ALA A 845 -41.42 10.70 14.23
N ARG A 846 -40.46 11.61 14.07
CA ARG A 846 -40.66 13.06 13.96
C ARG A 846 -40.28 13.57 12.59
N VAL A 847 -40.93 14.60 12.11
CA VAL A 847 -40.60 15.30 10.85
C VAL A 847 -40.28 16.75 11.13
N GLU A 848 -39.25 17.29 10.49
CA GLU A 848 -38.92 18.71 10.50
C GLU A 848 -38.81 19.23 9.06
N GLN A 849 -39.62 20.21 8.71
CA GLN A 849 -39.42 21.03 7.53
C GLN A 849 -38.53 22.21 7.92
N ALA A 850 -37.31 22.25 7.40
CA ALA A 850 -36.35 23.30 7.67
C ALA A 850 -35.93 24.07 6.41
N GLY A 851 -36.31 23.61 5.24
CA GLY A 851 -36.10 24.30 3.96
C GLY A 851 -37.09 25.47 3.76
N THR A 852 -36.81 26.37 2.81
CA THR A 852 -37.59 27.58 2.56
C THR A 852 -38.84 27.34 1.71
N GLY A 853 -38.90 26.25 0.97
CA GLY A 853 -40.03 25.92 0.09
C GLY A 853 -41.16 25.16 0.79
N THR A 854 -41.97 24.47 0.00
CA THR A 854 -43.12 23.69 0.47
C THR A 854 -42.78 22.20 0.42
N LEU A 855 -42.81 21.53 1.58
CA LEU A 855 -42.76 20.09 1.71
C LEU A 855 -44.20 19.53 1.67
N VAL A 856 -44.50 18.72 0.67
CA VAL A 856 -45.83 18.15 0.47
C VAL A 856 -45.83 16.70 0.94
N LEU A 857 -46.59 16.42 1.99
CA LEU A 857 -46.84 15.05 2.47
C LEU A 857 -47.99 14.44 1.65
N THR A 858 -47.64 13.51 0.74
CA THR A 858 -48.65 12.92 -0.16
C THR A 858 -49.30 11.65 0.37
N GLN A 859 -48.76 11.10 1.48
CA GLN A 859 -49.22 9.84 2.07
C GLN A 859 -49.90 10.10 3.42
N ASP A 860 -50.77 9.17 3.82
CA ASP A 860 -51.32 9.15 5.16
C ASP A 860 -50.28 8.62 6.15
N ASN A 861 -49.92 9.44 7.14
CA ASN A 861 -48.87 9.17 8.09
C ASN A 861 -49.45 8.78 9.44
N THR A 862 -48.95 7.70 10.01
CA THR A 862 -49.41 7.15 11.31
C THR A 862 -48.51 7.51 12.47
N ALA A 863 -47.41 8.23 12.22
CA ALA A 863 -46.49 8.68 13.26
C ALA A 863 -47.19 9.65 14.22
N THR A 864 -47.02 9.39 15.55
CA THR A 864 -47.57 10.24 16.62
C THR A 864 -46.54 11.29 17.10
N GLY A 865 -45.31 11.27 16.54
CA GLY A 865 -44.29 12.26 16.85
C GLY A 865 -44.61 13.66 16.32
N THR A 866 -43.80 14.64 16.67
CA THR A 866 -44.01 16.03 16.28
C THR A 866 -43.64 16.26 14.82
N LEU A 867 -44.49 16.99 14.10
CA LEU A 867 -44.15 17.64 12.82
C LEU A 867 -43.80 19.10 13.12
N THR A 868 -42.54 19.47 12.92
CA THR A 868 -42.06 20.84 13.17
C THR A 868 -41.85 21.58 11.86
N ILE A 869 -42.44 22.75 11.71
CA ILE A 869 -42.25 23.63 10.55
C ILE A 869 -41.34 24.78 10.98
N THR A 870 -40.04 24.55 10.91
CA THR A 870 -39.01 25.51 11.32
C THR A 870 -38.95 26.68 10.35
N SER A 871 -39.07 26.38 9.04
CA SER A 871 -39.08 27.37 7.94
C SER A 871 -39.94 26.85 6.79
N GLY A 872 -40.34 27.75 5.88
CA GLY A 872 -41.13 27.39 4.72
C GLY A 872 -42.52 26.90 5.09
N THR A 873 -43.05 25.96 4.33
CA THR A 873 -44.41 25.46 4.43
C THR A 873 -44.46 23.94 4.43
N VAL A 874 -45.40 23.37 5.18
CA VAL A 874 -45.82 21.98 4.99
C VAL A 874 -47.19 21.94 4.38
N GLN A 875 -47.40 21.11 3.37
CA GLN A 875 -48.70 20.86 2.76
C GLN A 875 -49.11 19.40 2.98
N LEU A 876 -50.33 19.18 3.45
CA LEU A 876 -50.94 17.86 3.57
C LEU A 876 -51.78 17.57 2.34
N GLY A 877 -51.39 16.59 1.54
CA GLY A 877 -51.97 16.24 0.25
C GLY A 877 -51.50 17.16 -0.89
N ASN A 878 -51.68 16.70 -2.12
CA ASN A 878 -51.31 17.40 -3.36
C ASN A 878 -52.51 17.69 -4.30
N GLY A 879 -53.72 17.57 -3.78
CA GLY A 879 -54.95 17.66 -4.58
C GLY A 879 -55.39 16.33 -5.21
N GLU A 880 -54.54 15.34 -5.27
CA GLU A 880 -54.80 14.01 -5.83
C GLU A 880 -54.78 12.90 -4.78
N GLY A 881 -54.05 13.09 -3.67
CA GLY A 881 -53.87 12.13 -2.58
C GLY A 881 -54.44 12.59 -1.25
N THR A 882 -54.39 11.70 -0.27
CA THR A 882 -55.00 11.98 1.06
C THR A 882 -54.09 12.83 1.93
N GLY A 883 -52.84 12.52 2.15
CA GLY A 883 -51.85 13.22 2.96
C GLY A 883 -52.36 13.62 4.34
N SER A 884 -51.81 13.01 5.41
CA SER A 884 -52.25 13.35 6.79
C SER A 884 -51.10 13.31 7.79
N TRP A 885 -51.32 13.90 8.96
CA TRP A 885 -50.41 13.82 10.10
C TRP A 885 -51.22 13.68 11.38
N VAL A 886 -50.89 12.70 12.22
CA VAL A 886 -51.64 12.38 13.46
C VAL A 886 -51.05 13.10 14.67
N GLY A 887 -49.75 13.33 14.71
CA GLY A 887 -49.07 13.96 15.84
C GLY A 887 -49.22 15.49 15.90
N GLN A 888 -48.58 16.10 16.89
CA GLN A 888 -48.59 17.55 17.06
C GLN A 888 -47.85 18.27 15.93
N ILE A 889 -48.39 19.38 15.44
CA ILE A 889 -47.74 20.28 14.48
C ILE A 889 -47.28 21.55 15.20
N THR A 890 -46.00 21.90 15.08
CA THR A 890 -45.39 23.04 15.79
C THR A 890 -44.49 23.85 14.86
N GLY A 891 -44.01 25.01 15.32
CA GLY A 891 -42.97 25.81 14.62
C GLY A 891 -43.46 27.14 14.07
N ALA A 892 -42.56 27.81 13.31
CA ALA A 892 -42.83 29.17 12.82
C ALA A 892 -43.45 29.21 11.41
N GLY A 893 -43.35 28.11 10.65
CA GLY A 893 -43.83 28.05 9.26
C GLY A 893 -45.34 27.84 9.12
N ALA A 894 -45.81 27.78 7.87
CA ALA A 894 -47.23 27.69 7.52
C ALA A 894 -47.68 26.25 7.21
N LEU A 895 -48.94 25.98 7.37
CA LEU A 895 -49.61 24.74 7.03
C LEU A 895 -50.58 24.94 5.86
N ILE A 896 -50.51 24.10 4.85
CA ILE A 896 -51.51 24.03 3.77
C ILE A 896 -52.20 22.66 3.85
N VAL A 897 -53.47 22.60 3.71
CA VAL A 897 -54.25 21.37 3.52
C VAL A 897 -54.82 21.39 2.10
N ASN A 898 -54.36 20.43 1.27
CA ASN A 898 -54.74 20.33 -0.14
C ASN A 898 -54.96 18.84 -0.47
N ARG A 899 -56.10 18.31 -0.09
CA ARG A 899 -56.44 16.89 -0.22
C ARG A 899 -57.42 16.66 -1.38
N ALA A 900 -57.39 15.44 -1.95
CA ALA A 900 -58.30 15.08 -3.00
C ALA A 900 -59.78 15.18 -2.54
N GLY A 901 -60.67 15.61 -3.42
CA GLY A 901 -62.12 15.65 -3.14
C GLY A 901 -62.62 14.26 -2.77
N GLY A 902 -63.42 14.18 -1.70
CA GLY A 902 -63.89 12.89 -1.14
C GLY A 902 -62.93 12.15 -0.22
N SER A 903 -61.77 12.72 0.08
CA SER A 903 -60.88 12.20 1.12
C SER A 903 -61.55 12.14 2.49
N PRO A 904 -61.21 11.17 3.37
CA PRO A 904 -61.69 11.16 4.77
C PRO A 904 -61.40 12.49 5.46
N VAL A 905 -62.21 12.86 6.44
CA VAL A 905 -62.01 14.07 7.25
C VAL A 905 -60.60 14.04 7.87
N LEU A 906 -59.88 15.16 7.71
CA LEU A 906 -58.58 15.34 8.38
C LEU A 906 -58.87 15.97 9.75
N GLU A 907 -58.60 15.23 10.80
CA GLU A 907 -58.65 15.74 12.16
C GLU A 907 -57.25 16.05 12.67
N LEU A 908 -56.99 17.29 13.06
CA LEU A 908 -55.76 17.70 13.74
C LEU A 908 -55.97 17.61 15.26
N ASN A 909 -55.88 16.39 15.78
CA ASN A 909 -56.31 16.06 17.17
C ASN A 909 -55.34 16.50 18.27
N ALA A 910 -54.12 16.89 17.93
CA ALA A 910 -53.11 17.33 18.87
C ALA A 910 -53.19 18.85 19.16
N ALA A 911 -52.63 19.31 20.26
CA ALA A 911 -52.51 20.73 20.58
C ALA A 911 -51.48 21.40 19.67
N ASN A 912 -51.90 21.81 18.47
CA ASN A 912 -51.04 22.38 17.45
C ASN A 912 -50.68 23.84 17.76
N ASN A 913 -49.42 24.26 17.56
CA ASN A 913 -48.96 25.61 17.91
C ASN A 913 -48.02 26.23 16.88
N TYR A 914 -48.16 25.87 15.58
CA TYR A 914 -47.42 26.53 14.48
C TYR A 914 -47.99 27.97 14.27
N GLN A 915 -47.10 28.89 13.81
CA GLN A 915 -47.36 30.32 13.81
C GLN A 915 -47.66 30.91 12.42
N GLY A 916 -47.28 30.22 11.33
CA GLY A 916 -47.38 30.72 9.97
C GLY A 916 -48.80 30.69 9.36
N GLY A 917 -49.80 30.30 10.13
CA GLY A 917 -51.20 30.22 9.69
C GLY A 917 -51.53 28.94 8.92
N THR A 918 -52.83 28.75 8.61
CA THR A 918 -53.34 27.59 7.87
C THR A 918 -54.08 28.04 6.62
N THR A 919 -53.75 27.42 5.48
CA THR A 919 -54.48 27.58 4.22
C THR A 919 -55.22 26.29 3.89
N LEU A 920 -56.50 26.37 3.57
CA LEU A 920 -57.28 25.23 3.11
C LEU A 920 -57.54 25.38 1.62
N ASN A 921 -57.04 24.44 0.82
CA ASN A 921 -57.28 24.36 -0.63
C ASN A 921 -58.11 23.10 -0.92
N GLY A 922 -59.27 23.24 -1.51
CA GLY A 922 -60.13 22.10 -1.83
C GLY A 922 -61.57 22.30 -1.57
#